data_d162d59a448ce4efcf35b6259e1b3902
#
_entry.id   d162d59a448ce4efcf35b6259e1b3902
#
_cell.length_a   1.000
_cell.length_b   1.000
_cell.length_c   1.000
_cell.angle_alpha   90.00
_cell.angle_beta   90.00
_cell.angle_gamma   90.00
#
_symmetry.space_group_name_H-M   'P 1'
#
loop_
_entity.id
_entity.type
_entity.pdbx_description
1 polymer ?
#
loop_
_entity_poly.entity_id
_entity_poly.type
_entity_poly.pdbx_seq_one_letter_code
_entity_poly.pdbx_strand_id
1 'polypeptide(L)'
;MNFYTNIHIRGNEVLLRGIEDGERVQLSIPYKPYLFVPSHDNNTQFKTLKGQPVKRIDFESMREARDYVARYKDVDNFPIYGLTNFGYTFINDKYKGEIQYDVSKISIVTLDIETESSGGFPNIQTADKAITAITLRKNDVSVVFGLFPYEPESPNVKYFHCESEANLLEMFIQTWCSKQFNPDIITGWNVEFFDIPYIVNRIRRVLGDYSVKKLSPWGIMTTRKFDVMGDEVVLEQPVGINVLDYLSLYKKFSFSQQESFKLDHIAFVELGERKLDYNELGYETLDDFYKGDFRNYINYNIRDVDLVYRLDQKLKLLEQVFAIAYDGKVNYIDTLTTVRMWDTIIHNYLYDKNIVIENPALTQKQRQIEGAYVKDPQVGKHDWVVSFDLNSLYPHLIMQYNISPETLNGQYSRFANSERFNDEGTLVDYQVTDSIGMLIDDRALDDLSIRNQLTEQNVTITPTGCMFDRDYQGFLPKLMETMYNDRSVWKKRMIEAKKKYEKTPTEALANEVARCHNMQLAKKIQLNSAYGALSNVYFRWYDPRLAESITKAGQLSIRWMEKKMNEHLNKLFKTVGEDYVIACDTDSMYIKFGKLVDMVFKDQTDHQKIVNFLDKACEEKFEPFIDKCYEELALYTNSYQQKMKMKREAIANKGIWTGKKHYILNVYNNEGVSYKEPKLKMQGIEAVRSSTPSACRDYIKKALGVIMNGTQDELISYIERSKVEFYKKPFEDVAFPRSVRGLSKYYDSRNGYRKASRAGVPIHVRAALVHNHLVKTKKLDSTVSPIYEGEKIKFAYLTMPNPVHENVFATTGPLPKQFGLEKYIDYETQFDKAFVEPIRTIVNVMGWTTEKASSTLDDFFGD
;
A
#
# COMPACT_ATOMS: atom_id res chain seq x y z
N MET A 1 24.69 -19.94 -11.96
CA MET A 1 23.53 -19.26 -11.30
C MET A 1 22.37 -19.42 -12.23
N ASN A 2 21.28 -20.03 -11.73
CA ASN A 2 20.11 -20.40 -12.53
C ASN A 2 18.86 -19.78 -11.94
N PHE A 3 18.16 -18.95 -12.70
CA PHE A 3 16.91 -18.32 -12.29
C PHE A 3 16.03 -17.99 -13.47
N TYR A 4 14.72 -17.98 -13.26
CA TYR A 4 13.75 -17.62 -14.29
C TYR A 4 13.47 -16.11 -14.31
N THR A 5 13.12 -15.57 -15.47
CA THR A 5 12.58 -14.21 -15.60
C THR A 5 11.09 -14.22 -15.94
N ASN A 6 10.61 -15.27 -16.59
CA ASN A 6 9.18 -15.48 -16.88
C ASN A 6 8.87 -16.96 -17.11
N ILE A 7 7.72 -17.39 -16.60
CA ILE A 7 7.15 -18.73 -16.83
C ILE A 7 5.72 -18.57 -17.36
N HIS A 8 5.42 -19.24 -18.46
CA HIS A 8 4.07 -19.28 -19.03
C HIS A 8 3.71 -20.70 -19.47
N ILE A 9 2.44 -21.08 -19.35
CA ILE A 9 1.94 -22.39 -19.79
C ILE A 9 1.31 -22.26 -21.17
N ARG A 10 1.77 -23.06 -22.12
CA ARG A 10 1.17 -23.22 -23.46
C ARG A 10 0.87 -24.71 -23.72
N GLY A 11 -0.40 -25.08 -23.66
CA GLY A 11 -0.78 -26.49 -23.83
C GLY A 11 -0.11 -27.36 -22.75
N ASN A 12 0.81 -28.27 -23.19
CA ASN A 12 1.57 -29.17 -22.32
C ASN A 12 3.02 -28.73 -22.11
N GLU A 13 3.37 -27.54 -22.55
CA GLU A 13 4.72 -26.99 -22.44
C GLU A 13 4.77 -25.83 -21.47
N VAL A 14 5.87 -25.74 -20.77
CA VAL A 14 6.26 -24.59 -19.97
C VAL A 14 7.22 -23.74 -20.80
N LEU A 15 6.81 -22.56 -21.13
CA LEU A 15 7.62 -21.55 -21.80
C LEU A 15 8.45 -20.82 -20.74
N LEU A 16 9.74 -21.13 -20.66
CA LEU A 16 10.68 -20.59 -19.71
C LEU A 16 11.58 -19.55 -20.37
N ARG A 17 11.65 -18.37 -19.79
CA ARG A 17 12.74 -17.42 -19.99
C ARG A 17 13.51 -17.26 -18.68
N GLY A 18 14.82 -17.16 -18.78
CA GLY A 18 15.67 -17.03 -17.59
C GLY A 18 17.14 -17.01 -17.91
N ILE A 19 17.92 -17.28 -16.90
CA ILE A 19 19.37 -17.40 -16.96
C ILE A 19 19.73 -18.82 -16.49
N GLU A 20 20.48 -19.56 -17.30
CA GLU A 20 21.09 -20.85 -16.93
C GLU A 20 22.61 -20.79 -17.21
N ASP A 21 23.39 -21.16 -16.22
CA ASP A 21 24.86 -21.10 -16.24
C ASP A 21 25.46 -19.74 -16.66
N GLY A 22 24.71 -18.66 -16.32
CA GLY A 22 25.10 -17.29 -16.62
C GLY A 22 24.65 -16.77 -17.99
N GLU A 23 24.06 -17.61 -18.83
CA GLU A 23 23.60 -17.29 -20.17
C GLU A 23 22.06 -17.18 -20.22
N ARG A 24 21.57 -16.31 -21.11
CA ARG A 24 20.12 -16.16 -21.33
C ARG A 24 19.56 -17.36 -22.07
N VAL A 25 18.49 -17.91 -21.54
CA VAL A 25 17.78 -19.03 -22.15
C VAL A 25 16.32 -18.70 -22.44
N GLN A 26 15.83 -19.31 -23.51
CA GLN A 26 14.42 -19.31 -23.90
C GLN A 26 14.04 -20.72 -24.29
N LEU A 27 13.33 -21.44 -23.43
CA LEU A 27 13.12 -22.88 -23.53
C LEU A 27 11.64 -23.21 -23.50
N SER A 28 11.21 -24.10 -24.42
CA SER A 28 9.91 -24.78 -24.34
C SER A 28 10.14 -26.18 -23.77
N ILE A 29 9.65 -26.41 -22.57
CA ILE A 29 9.91 -27.62 -21.79
C ILE A 29 8.62 -28.40 -21.66
N PRO A 30 8.53 -29.63 -22.17
CA PRO A 30 7.42 -30.52 -21.91
C PRO A 30 7.33 -30.81 -20.40
N TYR A 31 6.13 -30.65 -19.83
CA TYR A 31 5.92 -30.87 -18.40
C TYR A 31 4.75 -31.80 -18.16
N LYS A 32 5.01 -32.88 -17.43
CA LYS A 32 4.02 -33.82 -16.96
C LYS A 32 3.56 -33.37 -15.57
N PRO A 33 2.34 -32.83 -15.44
CA PRO A 33 1.83 -32.37 -14.15
C PRO A 33 1.43 -33.57 -13.29
N TYR A 34 1.34 -33.32 -12.01
CA TYR A 34 0.89 -34.30 -11.03
C TYR A 34 -0.10 -33.71 -10.04
N LEU A 35 -0.94 -34.53 -9.50
CA LEU A 35 -1.88 -34.23 -8.43
C LEU A 35 -1.86 -35.41 -7.43
N PHE A 36 -2.63 -35.27 -6.36
CA PHE A 36 -2.72 -36.33 -5.33
C PHE A 36 -4.16 -36.65 -5.04
N VAL A 37 -4.39 -37.93 -4.69
CA VAL A 37 -5.69 -38.45 -4.31
C VAL A 37 -5.56 -39.28 -3.05
N PRO A 38 -6.68 -39.53 -2.29
CA PRO A 38 -6.66 -40.39 -1.12
C PRO A 38 -6.06 -41.77 -1.42
N SER A 39 -5.34 -42.34 -0.46
CA SER A 39 -4.76 -43.65 -0.54
C SER A 39 -5.18 -44.49 0.67
N HIS A 40 -5.36 -45.77 0.47
CA HIS A 40 -5.56 -46.74 1.57
C HIS A 40 -4.22 -47.29 2.11
N ASP A 41 -3.12 -47.05 1.40
CA ASP A 41 -1.79 -47.43 1.84
C ASP A 41 -1.24 -46.37 2.81
N ASN A 42 -0.98 -46.79 4.02
CA ASN A 42 -0.40 -45.92 5.08
C ASN A 42 1.10 -45.60 4.90
N ASN A 43 1.79 -46.34 4.02
CA ASN A 43 3.21 -46.17 3.76
C ASN A 43 3.49 -45.16 2.60
N THR A 44 2.53 -44.32 2.23
CA THR A 44 2.73 -43.31 1.22
C THR A 44 3.73 -42.25 1.68
N GLN A 45 4.52 -41.75 0.75
CA GLN A 45 5.47 -40.63 1.01
C GLN A 45 4.73 -39.32 1.40
N PHE A 46 3.57 -39.08 0.78
CA PHE A 46 2.81 -37.84 0.97
C PHE A 46 1.58 -38.03 1.83
N LYS A 47 1.26 -37.02 2.63
CA LYS A 47 0.07 -37.00 3.49
C LYS A 47 -0.66 -35.64 3.32
N THR A 48 -1.94 -35.63 3.68
CA THR A 48 -2.69 -34.39 3.83
C THR A 48 -2.21 -33.64 5.09
N LEU A 49 -2.65 -32.40 5.25
CA LEU A 49 -2.40 -31.62 6.46
C LEU A 49 -2.94 -32.31 7.74
N LYS A 50 -3.97 -33.16 7.62
CA LYS A 50 -4.56 -33.95 8.72
C LYS A 50 -3.91 -35.34 8.88
N GLY A 51 -2.77 -35.57 8.20
CA GLY A 51 -2.03 -36.84 8.29
C GLY A 51 -2.61 -38.00 7.47
N GLN A 52 -3.66 -37.80 6.69
CA GLN A 52 -4.25 -38.83 5.84
C GLN A 52 -3.32 -39.19 4.68
N PRO A 53 -3.12 -40.50 4.37
CA PRO A 53 -2.24 -40.90 3.29
C PRO A 53 -2.82 -40.53 1.92
N VAL A 54 -1.96 -40.05 1.03
CA VAL A 54 -2.30 -39.74 -0.36
C VAL A 54 -1.28 -40.34 -1.31
N LYS A 55 -1.72 -40.70 -2.52
CA LYS A 55 -0.84 -41.13 -3.59
C LYS A 55 -0.76 -40.08 -4.69
N ARG A 56 0.43 -39.92 -5.26
CA ARG A 56 0.69 -39.08 -6.44
C ARG A 56 0.11 -39.78 -7.68
N ILE A 57 -0.53 -38.98 -8.54
CA ILE A 57 -0.94 -39.35 -9.89
C ILE A 57 -0.23 -38.40 -10.86
N ASP A 58 0.55 -38.97 -11.76
CA ASP A 58 1.20 -38.24 -12.86
C ASP A 58 0.33 -38.30 -14.10
N PHE A 59 0.23 -37.20 -14.83
CA PHE A 59 -0.56 -37.08 -16.04
C PHE A 59 0.35 -36.86 -17.23
N GLU A 60 -0.06 -37.40 -18.39
CA GLU A 60 0.70 -37.19 -19.64
C GLU A 60 0.55 -35.76 -20.17
N SER A 61 -0.50 -35.07 -19.76
CA SER A 61 -0.73 -33.69 -20.18
C SER A 61 -1.42 -32.82 -19.14
N MET A 62 -1.18 -31.49 -19.23
CA MET A 62 -1.88 -30.53 -18.37
C MET A 62 -3.38 -30.48 -18.65
N ARG A 63 -3.79 -30.81 -19.88
CA ARG A 63 -5.20 -30.91 -20.23
C ARG A 63 -5.84 -32.09 -19.49
N GLU A 64 -5.23 -33.26 -19.53
CA GLU A 64 -5.71 -34.47 -18.84
C GLU A 64 -5.85 -34.21 -17.34
N ALA A 65 -4.86 -33.54 -16.72
CA ALA A 65 -4.92 -33.18 -15.30
C ALA A 65 -6.10 -32.23 -14.99
N ARG A 66 -6.34 -31.23 -15.85
CA ARG A 66 -7.49 -30.31 -15.69
C ARG A 66 -8.82 -31.02 -15.89
N ASP A 67 -8.91 -31.88 -16.91
CA ASP A 67 -10.11 -32.69 -17.19
C ASP A 67 -10.39 -33.66 -16.02
N TYR A 68 -9.33 -34.21 -15.41
CA TYR A 68 -9.41 -35.02 -14.22
C TYR A 68 -10.00 -34.22 -13.04
N VAL A 69 -9.45 -33.06 -12.74
CA VAL A 69 -9.97 -32.15 -11.69
C VAL A 69 -11.43 -31.81 -11.95
N ALA A 70 -11.78 -31.43 -13.19
CA ALA A 70 -13.16 -31.07 -13.54
C ALA A 70 -14.13 -32.23 -13.38
N ARG A 71 -13.72 -33.47 -13.72
CA ARG A 71 -14.54 -34.69 -13.62
C ARG A 71 -14.86 -35.07 -12.17
N TYR A 72 -13.89 -34.89 -11.28
CA TYR A 72 -14.01 -35.35 -9.88
C TYR A 72 -14.33 -34.23 -8.89
N LYS A 73 -14.49 -33.00 -9.37
CA LYS A 73 -14.74 -31.80 -8.53
C LYS A 73 -15.96 -31.95 -7.61
N ASP A 74 -17.01 -32.54 -8.13
CA ASP A 74 -18.30 -32.66 -7.44
C ASP A 74 -18.59 -34.12 -6.98
N VAL A 75 -17.54 -34.96 -6.91
CA VAL A 75 -17.67 -36.31 -6.41
C VAL A 75 -17.43 -36.34 -4.91
N ASP A 76 -18.47 -36.72 -4.17
CA ASP A 76 -18.40 -36.82 -2.71
C ASP A 76 -17.30 -37.79 -2.25
N ASN A 77 -16.58 -37.40 -1.20
CA ASN A 77 -15.51 -38.19 -0.58
C ASN A 77 -14.32 -38.57 -1.49
N PHE A 78 -14.15 -37.86 -2.61
CA PHE A 78 -12.99 -38.03 -3.48
C PHE A 78 -12.26 -36.68 -3.72
N PRO A 79 -11.63 -36.10 -2.69
CA PRO A 79 -10.92 -34.84 -2.83
C PRO A 79 -9.65 -35.02 -3.66
N ILE A 80 -9.35 -33.99 -4.47
CA ILE A 80 -8.12 -33.89 -5.23
C ILE A 80 -7.23 -32.87 -4.55
N TYR A 81 -5.98 -33.23 -4.29
CA TYR A 81 -5.00 -32.41 -3.61
C TYR A 81 -3.91 -31.94 -4.57
N GLY A 82 -3.20 -30.90 -4.21
CA GLY A 82 -2.09 -30.33 -4.94
C GLY A 82 -2.43 -29.02 -5.66
N LEU A 83 -1.43 -28.37 -6.20
CA LEU A 83 -1.58 -27.08 -6.87
C LEU A 83 -2.01 -27.30 -8.32
N THR A 84 -3.11 -26.69 -8.73
CA THR A 84 -3.63 -26.78 -10.12
C THR A 84 -3.01 -25.75 -11.06
N ASN A 85 -2.24 -24.78 -10.54
CA ASN A 85 -1.40 -23.91 -11.34
C ASN A 85 -0.04 -24.58 -11.59
N PHE A 86 0.03 -25.36 -12.67
CA PHE A 86 1.21 -26.18 -13.02
C PHE A 86 2.47 -25.36 -13.33
N GLY A 87 2.36 -24.07 -13.59
CA GLY A 87 3.53 -23.19 -13.71
C GLY A 87 4.30 -23.05 -12.41
N TYR A 88 3.60 -22.98 -11.27
CA TYR A 88 4.23 -22.84 -9.96
C TYR A 88 4.76 -24.18 -9.43
N THR A 89 4.07 -25.31 -9.75
CA THR A 89 4.63 -26.64 -9.47
C THR A 89 5.93 -26.84 -10.24
N PHE A 90 5.96 -26.47 -11.52
CA PHE A 90 7.20 -26.50 -12.32
C PHE A 90 8.32 -25.66 -11.73
N ILE A 91 8.03 -24.41 -11.30
CA ILE A 91 9.04 -23.54 -10.66
C ILE A 91 9.61 -24.24 -9.42
N ASN A 92 8.74 -24.78 -8.56
CA ASN A 92 9.18 -25.46 -7.34
C ASN A 92 9.96 -26.74 -7.63
N ASP A 93 9.61 -27.48 -8.68
CA ASP A 93 10.32 -28.70 -9.08
C ASP A 93 11.71 -28.40 -9.67
N LYS A 94 11.82 -27.39 -10.52
CA LYS A 94 13.04 -27.01 -11.20
C LYS A 94 14.02 -26.25 -10.28
N TYR A 95 13.51 -25.33 -9.48
CA TYR A 95 14.33 -24.45 -8.62
C TYR A 95 14.18 -24.85 -7.15
N LYS A 96 14.99 -25.85 -6.72
CA LYS A 96 14.99 -26.29 -5.32
C LYS A 96 15.76 -25.31 -4.43
N GLY A 97 15.30 -25.14 -3.20
CA GLY A 97 15.91 -24.22 -2.23
C GLY A 97 15.75 -22.73 -2.58
N GLU A 98 16.66 -21.92 -2.09
CA GLU A 98 16.71 -20.47 -2.35
C GLU A 98 17.21 -20.18 -3.76
N ILE A 99 16.51 -19.33 -4.50
CA ILE A 99 16.89 -18.92 -5.85
C ILE A 99 17.86 -17.74 -5.76
N GLN A 100 19.13 -17.98 -6.15
CA GLN A 100 20.11 -16.92 -6.29
C GLN A 100 19.98 -16.27 -7.66
N TYR A 101 19.92 -14.94 -7.71
CA TYR A 101 19.72 -14.17 -8.94
C TYR A 101 20.69 -12.98 -9.04
N ASP A 102 20.88 -12.52 -10.26
CA ASP A 102 21.70 -11.36 -10.59
C ASP A 102 20.89 -10.36 -11.42
N VAL A 103 20.54 -9.22 -10.83
CA VAL A 103 19.75 -8.18 -11.47
C VAL A 103 20.38 -7.66 -12.76
N SER A 104 21.72 -7.64 -12.85
CA SER A 104 22.43 -7.17 -14.05
C SER A 104 22.17 -8.03 -15.29
N LYS A 105 21.73 -9.27 -15.10
CA LYS A 105 21.37 -10.21 -16.19
C LYS A 105 19.90 -10.07 -16.64
N ILE A 106 19.08 -9.37 -15.88
CA ILE A 106 17.66 -9.13 -16.22
C ILE A 106 17.58 -7.93 -17.18
N SER A 107 16.98 -8.11 -18.34
CA SER A 107 16.78 -7.01 -19.29
C SER A 107 15.57 -6.18 -18.92
N ILE A 108 15.80 -5.06 -18.22
CA ILE A 108 14.78 -4.09 -17.82
C ILE A 108 14.80 -2.95 -18.85
N VAL A 109 13.64 -2.66 -19.44
CA VAL A 109 13.46 -1.57 -20.39
C VAL A 109 12.36 -0.63 -19.91
N THR A 110 12.68 0.65 -19.77
CA THR A 110 11.71 1.71 -19.51
C THR A 110 11.19 2.23 -20.83
N LEU A 111 9.87 2.41 -20.94
CA LEU A 111 9.16 2.80 -22.15
C LEU A 111 8.21 3.96 -21.87
N ASP A 112 8.09 4.85 -22.85
CA ASP A 112 7.05 5.87 -22.92
C ASP A 112 6.77 6.21 -24.38
N ILE A 113 5.50 6.56 -24.71
CA ILE A 113 5.09 6.96 -26.07
C ILE A 113 4.38 8.29 -26.06
N GLU A 114 4.52 9.00 -27.18
CA GLU A 114 3.71 10.16 -27.47
C GLU A 114 2.83 9.91 -28.69
N THR A 115 1.63 10.45 -28.67
CA THR A 115 0.64 10.29 -29.75
C THR A 115 0.16 11.63 -30.25
N GLU A 116 -0.27 11.69 -31.49
CA GLU A 116 -1.01 12.82 -32.01
C GLU A 116 -2.25 13.07 -31.13
N SER A 117 -2.51 14.32 -30.76
CA SER A 117 -3.64 14.73 -29.93
C SER A 117 -4.67 15.63 -30.65
N SER A 118 -4.48 15.83 -31.96
CA SER A 118 -5.41 16.60 -32.78
C SER A 118 -6.82 15.97 -32.75
N GLY A 119 -7.82 16.78 -32.34
CA GLY A 119 -9.22 16.35 -32.28
C GLY A 119 -9.60 15.45 -31.11
N GLY A 120 -8.80 15.40 -30.02
CA GLY A 120 -9.14 14.71 -28.77
C GLY A 120 -8.09 13.73 -28.27
N PHE A 121 -8.30 13.21 -27.06
CA PHE A 121 -7.41 12.24 -26.44
C PHE A 121 -7.41 10.91 -27.20
N PRO A 122 -6.26 10.21 -27.27
CA PRO A 122 -6.15 8.93 -27.95
C PRO A 122 -6.99 7.86 -27.28
N ASN A 123 -7.80 7.14 -28.04
CA ASN A 123 -8.58 6.01 -27.54
C ASN A 123 -7.76 4.72 -27.67
N ILE A 124 -7.53 4.03 -26.58
CA ILE A 124 -6.69 2.82 -26.50
C ILE A 124 -7.25 1.70 -27.39
N GLN A 125 -8.59 1.51 -27.42
CA GLN A 125 -9.20 0.39 -28.14
C GLN A 125 -9.16 0.60 -29.66
N THR A 126 -9.44 1.82 -30.11
CA THR A 126 -9.42 2.14 -31.55
C THR A 126 -8.04 2.48 -32.06
N ALA A 127 -7.14 2.97 -31.19
CA ALA A 127 -5.81 3.46 -31.52
C ALA A 127 -5.80 4.28 -32.83
N ASP A 128 -6.72 5.27 -32.88
CA ASP A 128 -6.96 6.04 -34.12
C ASP A 128 -5.93 7.13 -34.38
N LYS A 129 -5.19 7.56 -33.35
CA LYS A 129 -4.14 8.57 -33.44
C LYS A 129 -2.77 7.96 -33.74
N ALA A 130 -1.97 8.65 -34.55
CA ALA A 130 -0.61 8.20 -34.87
C ALA A 130 0.30 8.29 -33.62
N ILE A 131 1.22 7.34 -33.50
CA ILE A 131 2.34 7.44 -32.57
C ILE A 131 3.40 8.34 -33.20
N THR A 132 3.75 9.41 -32.49
CA THR A 132 4.67 10.44 -32.99
C THR A 132 6.08 10.31 -32.43
N ALA A 133 6.23 9.69 -31.26
CA ALA A 133 7.51 9.35 -30.65
C ALA A 133 7.40 8.10 -29.78
N ILE A 134 8.48 7.31 -29.72
CA ILE A 134 8.68 6.20 -28.77
C ILE A 134 10.08 6.32 -28.20
N THR A 135 10.19 6.29 -26.88
CA THR A 135 11.48 6.20 -26.17
C THR A 135 11.60 4.88 -25.43
N LEU A 136 12.68 4.15 -25.71
CA LEU A 136 13.11 2.97 -24.95
C LEU A 136 14.41 3.26 -24.23
N ARG A 137 14.45 3.02 -22.93
CA ARG A 137 15.69 3.14 -22.14
C ARG A 137 16.05 1.81 -21.49
N LYS A 138 17.31 1.42 -21.70
CA LYS A 138 17.94 0.29 -21.01
C LYS A 138 19.25 0.75 -20.39
N ASN A 139 19.36 0.66 -19.09
CA ASN A 139 20.49 1.23 -18.34
C ASN A 139 20.66 2.72 -18.66
N ASP A 140 21.87 3.12 -19.09
CA ASP A 140 22.19 4.50 -19.45
C ASP A 140 21.92 4.86 -20.91
N VAL A 141 21.44 3.93 -21.71
CA VAL A 141 21.22 4.16 -23.16
C VAL A 141 19.73 4.32 -23.42
N SER A 142 19.35 5.45 -24.01
CA SER A 142 18.03 5.71 -24.56
C SER A 142 18.03 5.59 -26.06
N VAL A 143 17.05 4.90 -26.62
CA VAL A 143 16.78 4.81 -28.07
C VAL A 143 15.44 5.47 -28.32
N VAL A 144 15.42 6.44 -29.22
CA VAL A 144 14.26 7.29 -29.49
C VAL A 144 13.92 7.21 -30.97
N PHE A 145 12.65 7.03 -31.27
CA PHE A 145 12.09 7.02 -32.63
C PHE A 145 11.14 8.21 -32.79
N GLY A 146 11.29 8.97 -33.86
CA GLY A 146 10.44 10.15 -34.11
C GLY A 146 10.36 10.45 -35.61
N LEU A 147 9.37 11.30 -35.99
CA LEU A 147 8.98 11.53 -37.37
C LEU A 147 9.68 12.74 -38.03
N PHE A 148 10.43 13.55 -37.27
CA PHE A 148 11.19 14.68 -37.81
C PHE A 148 12.64 14.63 -37.33
N PRO A 149 13.56 15.36 -37.98
CA PRO A 149 14.96 15.39 -37.57
C PRO A 149 15.14 15.94 -36.13
N TYR A 150 16.01 15.29 -35.38
CA TYR A 150 16.42 15.69 -34.04
C TYR A 150 17.89 15.35 -33.79
N GLU A 151 18.62 16.25 -33.19
CA GLU A 151 20.01 16.03 -32.78
C GLU A 151 20.05 15.78 -31.26
N PRO A 152 20.51 14.61 -30.82
CA PRO A 152 20.61 14.26 -29.41
C PRO A 152 21.56 15.21 -28.65
N GLU A 153 21.14 15.66 -27.47
CA GLU A 153 21.94 16.49 -26.56
C GLU A 153 22.92 15.67 -25.72
N SER A 154 22.76 14.35 -25.67
CA SER A 154 23.58 13.44 -24.89
C SER A 154 24.08 12.27 -25.74
N PRO A 155 25.34 11.84 -25.56
CA PRO A 155 25.89 10.68 -26.28
C PRO A 155 25.20 9.37 -25.92
N ASN A 156 24.45 9.35 -24.79
CA ASN A 156 23.68 8.19 -24.35
C ASN A 156 22.30 8.08 -25.03
N VAL A 157 21.91 9.06 -25.82
CA VAL A 157 20.66 9.08 -26.59
C VAL A 157 20.96 8.76 -28.04
N LYS A 158 20.33 7.72 -28.55
CA LYS A 158 20.38 7.36 -30.00
C LYS A 158 19.03 7.68 -30.61
N TYR A 159 19.00 8.59 -31.55
CA TYR A 159 17.78 8.99 -32.24
C TYR A 159 17.71 8.35 -33.65
N PHE A 160 16.53 7.86 -33.97
CA PHE A 160 16.20 7.35 -35.30
C PHE A 160 15.10 8.21 -35.91
N HIS A 161 15.46 8.94 -36.99
CA HIS A 161 14.50 9.66 -37.81
C HIS A 161 13.78 8.67 -38.72
N CYS A 162 12.46 8.60 -38.61
CA CYS A 162 11.60 7.69 -39.36
C CYS A 162 10.79 8.48 -40.40
N GLU A 163 10.73 7.97 -41.62
CA GLU A 163 10.05 8.65 -42.74
C GLU A 163 8.51 8.61 -42.61
N SER A 164 7.99 7.65 -41.84
CA SER A 164 6.56 7.46 -41.59
C SER A 164 6.34 6.74 -40.25
N GLU A 165 5.11 6.77 -39.75
CA GLU A 165 4.73 6.00 -38.57
C GLU A 165 4.93 4.49 -38.78
N ALA A 166 4.64 3.96 -39.96
CA ALA A 166 4.90 2.55 -40.30
C ALA A 166 6.38 2.20 -40.11
N ASN A 167 7.27 3.05 -40.62
CA ASN A 167 8.72 2.89 -40.43
C ASN A 167 9.13 3.02 -38.96
N LEU A 168 8.55 3.95 -38.23
CA LEU A 168 8.78 4.12 -36.78
C LEU A 168 8.43 2.83 -36.03
N LEU A 169 7.25 2.28 -36.25
CA LEU A 169 6.80 1.03 -35.62
C LEU A 169 7.65 -0.18 -36.00
N GLU A 170 8.10 -0.26 -37.25
CA GLU A 170 9.01 -1.33 -37.71
C GLU A 170 10.37 -1.24 -37.02
N MET A 171 10.98 -0.06 -36.95
CA MET A 171 12.27 0.15 -36.28
C MET A 171 12.16 -0.09 -34.75
N PHE A 172 11.04 0.32 -34.14
CA PHE A 172 10.74 -0.01 -32.76
C PHE A 172 10.71 -1.52 -32.54
N ILE A 173 9.96 -2.29 -33.37
CA ILE A 173 9.88 -3.76 -33.26
C ILE A 173 11.26 -4.40 -33.46
N GLN A 174 12.06 -3.92 -34.41
CA GLN A 174 13.41 -4.43 -34.66
C GLN A 174 14.31 -4.21 -33.43
N THR A 175 14.24 -3.03 -32.82
CA THR A 175 15.01 -2.71 -31.60
C THR A 175 14.53 -3.52 -30.41
N TRP A 176 13.23 -3.65 -30.23
CA TRP A 176 12.62 -4.47 -29.18
C TRP A 176 13.07 -5.93 -29.25
N CYS A 177 13.11 -6.52 -30.44
CA CYS A 177 13.54 -7.90 -30.70
C CYS A 177 15.07 -8.08 -30.71
N SER A 178 15.84 -7.00 -30.70
CA SER A 178 17.30 -7.06 -30.82
C SER A 178 17.93 -7.73 -29.58
N LYS A 179 19.09 -8.36 -29.77
CA LYS A 179 19.86 -8.95 -28.67
C LYS A 179 20.19 -7.93 -27.56
N GLN A 180 20.32 -6.67 -27.92
CA GLN A 180 20.66 -5.59 -26.98
C GLN A 180 19.48 -5.29 -26.04
N PHE A 181 18.26 -5.26 -26.55
CA PHE A 181 17.07 -4.97 -25.75
C PHE A 181 16.42 -6.27 -25.26
N ASN A 182 15.76 -7.04 -26.10
CA ASN A 182 15.07 -8.31 -25.80
C ASN A 182 14.55 -8.32 -24.34
N PRO A 183 13.54 -7.50 -24.02
CA PRO A 183 13.15 -7.22 -22.64
C PRO A 183 12.66 -8.46 -21.90
N ASP A 184 13.04 -8.60 -20.63
CA ASP A 184 12.38 -9.48 -19.68
C ASP A 184 11.27 -8.71 -18.95
N ILE A 185 11.51 -7.42 -18.77
CA ILE A 185 10.64 -6.50 -18.08
C ILE A 185 10.49 -5.23 -18.92
N ILE A 186 9.25 -4.82 -19.09
CA ILE A 186 8.89 -3.48 -19.51
C ILE A 186 8.31 -2.74 -18.31
N THR A 187 8.81 -1.55 -18.08
CA THR A 187 8.32 -0.62 -17.06
C THR A 187 8.13 0.77 -17.66
N GLY A 188 7.37 1.61 -17.00
CA GLY A 188 7.02 2.96 -17.39
C GLY A 188 5.93 3.48 -16.47
N TRP A 189 5.46 4.69 -16.68
CA TRP A 189 4.41 5.30 -15.88
C TRP A 189 3.03 5.10 -16.50
N ASN A 190 2.20 4.25 -15.92
CA ASN A 190 0.90 3.81 -16.45
C ASN A 190 1.00 2.93 -17.71
N VAL A 191 2.16 2.35 -17.94
CA VAL A 191 2.51 1.59 -19.15
C VAL A 191 1.63 0.35 -19.40
N GLU A 192 1.12 -0.26 -18.33
CA GLU A 192 0.21 -1.42 -18.40
C GLU A 192 -1.16 -1.03 -18.98
N PHE A 193 -1.65 0.15 -18.65
CA PHE A 193 -3.01 0.56 -18.99
C PHE A 193 -3.07 1.53 -20.18
N PHE A 194 -1.95 2.11 -20.64
CA PHE A 194 -1.92 3.02 -21.77
C PHE A 194 -0.92 2.60 -22.84
N ASP A 195 0.38 2.69 -22.59
CA ASP A 195 1.40 2.59 -23.64
C ASP A 195 1.40 1.22 -24.34
N ILE A 196 1.49 0.13 -23.60
CA ILE A 196 1.53 -1.22 -24.19
C ILE A 196 0.24 -1.55 -24.95
N PRO A 197 -0.96 -1.37 -24.39
CA PRO A 197 -2.19 -1.61 -25.15
C PRO A 197 -2.32 -0.72 -26.38
N TYR A 198 -1.90 0.55 -26.29
CA TYR A 198 -1.94 1.47 -27.41
C TYR A 198 -0.98 1.03 -28.53
N ILE A 199 0.27 0.73 -28.21
CA ILE A 199 1.25 0.19 -29.15
C ILE A 199 0.73 -1.07 -29.83
N VAL A 200 0.19 -2.04 -29.08
CA VAL A 200 -0.36 -3.29 -29.61
C VAL A 200 -1.48 -3.01 -30.62
N ASN A 201 -2.45 -2.18 -30.26
CA ASN A 201 -3.57 -1.84 -31.14
C ASN A 201 -3.13 -0.99 -32.34
N ARG A 202 -2.15 -0.10 -32.15
CA ARG A 202 -1.62 0.73 -33.23
C ARG A 202 -0.80 -0.07 -34.23
N ILE A 203 0.08 -0.98 -33.77
CA ILE A 203 0.80 -1.91 -34.63
C ILE A 203 -0.18 -2.78 -35.43
N ARG A 204 -1.24 -3.30 -34.78
CA ARG A 204 -2.29 -4.07 -35.46
C ARG A 204 -2.93 -3.28 -36.58
N ARG A 205 -3.24 -2.01 -36.35
CA ARG A 205 -3.89 -1.13 -37.33
C ARG A 205 -2.99 -0.75 -38.50
N VAL A 206 -1.70 -0.50 -38.24
CA VAL A 206 -0.76 0.02 -39.26
C VAL A 206 -0.01 -1.10 -39.96
N LEU A 207 0.46 -2.12 -39.20
CA LEU A 207 1.33 -3.19 -39.71
C LEU A 207 0.68 -4.58 -39.71
N GLY A 208 -0.53 -4.71 -39.17
CA GLY A 208 -1.28 -5.96 -39.08
C GLY A 208 -0.92 -6.88 -37.91
N ASP A 209 -1.77 -7.88 -37.66
CA ASP A 209 -1.68 -8.80 -36.50
C ASP A 209 -0.37 -9.59 -36.43
N TYR A 210 0.24 -9.90 -37.57
CA TYR A 210 1.50 -10.63 -37.57
C TYR A 210 2.63 -9.83 -36.87
N SER A 211 2.64 -8.52 -37.04
CA SER A 211 3.65 -7.64 -36.46
C SER A 211 3.46 -7.50 -34.93
N VAL A 212 2.22 -7.55 -34.41
CA VAL A 212 1.92 -7.58 -32.99
C VAL A 212 2.56 -8.80 -32.33
N LYS A 213 2.50 -9.97 -32.94
CA LYS A 213 3.08 -11.20 -32.39
C LYS A 213 4.59 -11.12 -32.18
N LYS A 214 5.29 -10.27 -32.92
CA LYS A 214 6.74 -10.06 -32.78
C LYS A 214 7.11 -9.41 -31.45
N LEU A 215 6.17 -8.73 -30.79
CA LEU A 215 6.40 -8.17 -29.43
C LEU A 215 6.60 -9.26 -28.38
N SER A 216 6.06 -10.46 -28.60
CA SER A 216 6.27 -11.60 -27.73
C SER A 216 7.45 -12.44 -28.22
N PRO A 217 8.41 -12.80 -27.35
CA PRO A 217 9.47 -13.76 -27.70
C PRO A 217 8.93 -15.14 -28.08
N TRP A 218 7.67 -15.43 -27.77
CA TRP A 218 6.98 -16.67 -28.10
C TRP A 218 5.97 -16.53 -29.24
N GLY A 219 5.78 -15.31 -29.77
CA GLY A 219 4.75 -15.02 -30.78
C GLY A 219 3.31 -15.14 -30.24
N ILE A 220 3.12 -15.00 -28.93
CA ILE A 220 1.84 -15.19 -28.25
C ILE A 220 1.47 -13.92 -27.48
N MET A 221 0.23 -13.48 -27.64
CA MET A 221 -0.37 -12.41 -26.83
C MET A 221 -1.39 -13.01 -25.88
N THR A 222 -1.45 -12.52 -24.63
CA THR A 222 -2.50 -12.84 -23.65
C THR A 222 -3.46 -11.69 -23.52
N THR A 223 -4.74 -12.02 -23.36
CA THR A 223 -5.81 -11.04 -23.20
C THR A 223 -6.29 -11.02 -21.74
N ARG A 224 -6.34 -9.85 -21.16
CA ARG A 224 -6.99 -9.61 -19.85
C ARG A 224 -8.18 -8.68 -20.06
N LYS A 225 -9.30 -9.03 -19.46
CA LYS A 225 -10.54 -8.25 -19.50
C LYS A 225 -10.80 -7.60 -18.16
N PHE A 226 -11.12 -6.33 -18.19
CA PHE A 226 -11.51 -5.56 -17.02
C PHE A 226 -12.84 -4.88 -17.29
N ASP A 227 -13.71 -4.84 -16.31
CA ASP A 227 -14.86 -3.96 -16.32
C ASP A 227 -14.44 -2.59 -15.78
N VAL A 228 -14.50 -1.57 -16.61
CA VAL A 228 -14.28 -0.18 -16.24
C VAL A 228 -15.58 0.57 -16.47
N MET A 229 -16.37 0.76 -15.42
CA MET A 229 -17.64 1.50 -15.45
C MET A 229 -18.74 0.90 -16.33
N GLY A 230 -18.76 -0.42 -16.51
CA GLY A 230 -19.73 -1.10 -17.38
C GLY A 230 -19.26 -1.26 -18.81
N ASP A 231 -18.06 -0.75 -19.14
CA ASP A 231 -17.40 -0.99 -20.42
C ASP A 231 -16.32 -2.08 -20.25
N GLU A 232 -16.36 -3.13 -21.06
CA GLU A 232 -15.32 -4.16 -21.08
C GLU A 232 -14.06 -3.59 -21.77
N VAL A 233 -13.03 -3.33 -21.00
CA VAL A 233 -11.70 -2.96 -21.52
C VAL A 233 -10.86 -4.22 -21.69
N VAL A 234 -10.35 -4.42 -22.90
CA VAL A 234 -9.52 -5.56 -23.27
C VAL A 234 -8.08 -5.10 -23.39
N LEU A 235 -7.20 -5.65 -22.55
CA LEU A 235 -5.77 -5.40 -22.62
C LEU A 235 -5.04 -6.64 -23.13
N GLU A 236 -4.18 -6.46 -24.10
CA GLU A 236 -3.30 -7.50 -24.60
C GLU A 236 -1.85 -7.26 -24.15
N GLN A 237 -1.21 -8.34 -23.71
CA GLN A 237 0.18 -8.30 -23.22
C GLN A 237 1.01 -9.40 -23.87
N PRO A 238 2.30 -9.14 -24.19
CA PRO A 238 3.18 -10.14 -24.80
C PRO A 238 3.59 -11.22 -23.79
N VAL A 239 3.35 -12.48 -24.13
CA VAL A 239 3.81 -13.62 -23.32
C VAL A 239 5.33 -13.68 -23.31
N GLY A 240 5.92 -13.94 -22.14
CA GLY A 240 7.36 -14.03 -21.94
C GLY A 240 8.02 -12.71 -21.54
N ILE A 241 7.27 -11.63 -21.47
CA ILE A 241 7.71 -10.32 -20.96
C ILE A 241 6.81 -9.91 -19.79
N ASN A 242 7.38 -9.43 -18.72
CA ASN A 242 6.62 -8.92 -17.59
C ASN A 242 6.41 -7.41 -17.76
N VAL A 243 5.16 -6.98 -17.87
CA VAL A 243 4.80 -5.56 -17.83
C VAL A 243 4.63 -5.18 -16.36
N LEU A 244 5.64 -4.51 -15.80
CA LEU A 244 5.66 -4.04 -14.41
C LEU A 244 5.50 -2.52 -14.41
N ASP A 245 4.25 -2.07 -14.38
CA ASP A 245 3.91 -0.66 -14.35
C ASP A 245 4.43 0.01 -13.07
N TYR A 246 5.32 1.00 -13.24
CA TYR A 246 5.96 1.66 -12.11
C TYR A 246 4.97 2.44 -11.22
N LEU A 247 3.89 2.97 -11.80
CA LEU A 247 2.79 3.56 -11.04
C LEU A 247 2.11 2.54 -10.12
N SER A 248 1.87 1.33 -10.62
CA SER A 248 1.28 0.23 -9.86
C SER A 248 2.22 -0.24 -8.74
N LEU A 249 3.52 -0.34 -9.02
CA LEU A 249 4.54 -0.65 -8.02
C LEU A 249 4.62 0.45 -6.95
N TYR A 250 4.63 1.71 -7.34
CA TYR A 250 4.66 2.83 -6.41
C TYR A 250 3.43 2.83 -5.48
N LYS A 251 2.24 2.63 -6.01
CA LYS A 251 1.00 2.52 -5.20
C LYS A 251 1.02 1.33 -4.24
N LYS A 252 1.63 0.21 -4.64
CA LYS A 252 1.66 -1.03 -3.84
C LYS A 252 2.70 -0.98 -2.72
N PHE A 253 3.90 -0.49 -3.01
CA PHE A 253 5.07 -0.58 -2.13
C PHE A 253 5.44 0.72 -1.45
N SER A 254 4.94 1.87 -1.91
CA SER A 254 5.05 3.15 -1.21
C SER A 254 3.95 3.25 -0.14
N PHE A 255 4.32 3.45 1.11
CA PHE A 255 3.37 3.57 2.22
C PHE A 255 2.78 4.98 2.36
N SER A 256 3.20 5.95 1.54
CA SER A 256 2.73 7.32 1.58
C SER A 256 1.57 7.55 0.61
N GLN A 257 0.48 8.13 1.11
CA GLN A 257 -0.60 8.58 0.24
C GLN A 257 -0.23 9.93 -0.37
N GLN A 258 -0.28 10.01 -1.71
CA GLN A 258 0.03 11.20 -2.47
C GLN A 258 -1.23 11.97 -2.87
N GLU A 259 -1.13 13.30 -3.04
CA GLU A 259 -2.25 14.11 -3.53
C GLU A 259 -2.54 13.87 -5.02
N SER A 260 -1.51 13.49 -5.78
CA SER A 260 -1.60 13.09 -7.17
C SER A 260 -0.66 11.91 -7.43
N PHE A 261 -1.05 11.03 -8.34
CA PHE A 261 -0.19 9.94 -8.84
C PHE A 261 0.28 10.21 -10.28
N LYS A 262 0.20 11.46 -10.76
CA LYS A 262 0.83 11.86 -12.02
C LYS A 262 2.35 11.81 -11.87
N LEU A 263 3.05 11.44 -12.94
CA LEU A 263 4.51 11.32 -12.94
C LEU A 263 5.19 12.61 -12.46
N ASP A 264 4.75 13.75 -12.93
CA ASP A 264 5.28 15.06 -12.52
C ASP A 264 5.25 15.25 -11.00
N HIS A 265 4.11 14.95 -10.37
CA HIS A 265 3.97 15.11 -8.93
C HIS A 265 4.86 14.15 -8.16
N ILE A 266 4.90 12.89 -8.57
CA ILE A 266 5.71 11.87 -7.87
C ILE A 266 7.20 12.14 -8.06
N ALA A 267 7.62 12.52 -9.27
CA ALA A 267 9.00 12.92 -9.53
C ALA A 267 9.41 14.13 -8.67
N PHE A 268 8.54 15.12 -8.52
CA PHE A 268 8.81 16.26 -7.64
C PHE A 268 8.93 15.84 -6.16
N VAL A 269 8.01 15.01 -5.67
CA VAL A 269 8.03 14.54 -4.27
C VAL A 269 9.27 13.69 -3.99
N GLU A 270 9.62 12.79 -4.90
CA GLU A 270 10.68 11.82 -4.68
C GLU A 270 12.06 12.34 -5.11
N LEU A 271 12.15 13.03 -6.23
CA LEU A 271 13.43 13.49 -6.81
C LEU A 271 13.69 14.99 -6.64
N GLY A 272 12.65 15.77 -6.33
CA GLY A 272 12.73 17.26 -6.38
C GLY A 272 12.67 17.82 -7.80
N GLU A 273 12.28 17.02 -8.79
CA GLU A 273 12.32 17.33 -10.21
C GLU A 273 10.93 17.19 -10.85
N ARG A 274 10.70 17.91 -11.93
CA ARG A 274 9.45 17.93 -12.68
C ARG A 274 9.64 17.50 -14.13
N LYS A 275 8.53 17.18 -14.78
CA LYS A 275 8.44 17.07 -16.23
C LYS A 275 8.74 18.43 -16.88
N LEU A 276 9.02 18.41 -18.19
CA LEU A 276 8.97 19.63 -18.98
C LEU A 276 7.50 20.10 -19.09
N ASP A 277 7.26 21.38 -18.90
CA ASP A 277 5.92 21.95 -19.07
C ASP A 277 5.87 22.77 -20.38
N TYR A 278 5.15 22.22 -21.38
CA TYR A 278 5.00 22.88 -22.66
C TYR A 278 4.17 24.18 -22.58
N ASN A 279 3.35 24.36 -21.52
CA ASN A 279 2.65 25.61 -21.32
C ASN A 279 3.61 26.74 -20.90
N GLU A 280 4.67 26.45 -20.12
CA GLU A 280 5.73 27.41 -19.80
C GLU A 280 6.54 27.80 -21.05
N LEU A 281 6.60 26.92 -22.04
CA LEU A 281 7.22 27.18 -23.35
C LEU A 281 6.29 27.93 -24.32
N GLY A 282 5.04 28.22 -23.91
CA GLY A 282 4.08 29.03 -24.66
C GLY A 282 3.16 28.24 -25.59
N TYR A 283 3.09 26.89 -25.46
CA TYR A 283 2.20 26.06 -26.24
C TYR A 283 0.93 25.74 -25.47
N GLU A 284 -0.23 25.83 -26.12
CA GLU A 284 -1.53 25.56 -25.48
C GLU A 284 -1.89 24.08 -25.46
N THR A 285 -1.46 23.33 -26.47
CA THR A 285 -1.74 21.90 -26.63
C THR A 285 -0.48 21.12 -26.92
N LEU A 286 -0.51 19.81 -26.65
CA LEU A 286 0.57 18.89 -27.02
C LEU A 286 0.76 18.81 -28.53
N ASP A 287 -0.29 18.97 -29.32
CA ASP A 287 -0.24 19.01 -30.78
C ASP A 287 0.46 20.28 -31.31
N ASP A 288 0.19 21.44 -30.71
CA ASP A 288 0.89 22.68 -31.01
C ASP A 288 2.38 22.56 -30.66
N PHE A 289 2.69 21.94 -29.52
CA PHE A 289 4.06 21.70 -29.10
C PHE A 289 4.79 20.75 -30.06
N TYR A 290 4.15 19.64 -30.47
CA TYR A 290 4.68 18.71 -31.46
C TYR A 290 5.03 19.39 -32.80
N LYS A 291 4.14 20.27 -33.30
CA LYS A 291 4.31 20.98 -34.57
C LYS A 291 5.24 22.19 -34.48
N GLY A 292 5.24 22.88 -33.35
CA GLY A 292 5.97 24.14 -33.17
C GLY A 292 7.40 23.96 -32.67
N ASP A 293 7.66 22.95 -31.80
CA ASP A 293 8.99 22.72 -31.22
C ASP A 293 9.25 21.21 -31.04
N PHE A 294 9.51 20.56 -32.16
CA PHE A 294 9.76 19.12 -32.17
C PHE A 294 10.97 18.71 -31.31
N ARG A 295 12.00 19.60 -31.23
CA ARG A 295 13.18 19.32 -30.40
C ARG A 295 12.81 19.15 -28.92
N ASN A 296 12.11 20.10 -28.36
CA ASN A 296 11.68 20.03 -26.96
C ASN A 296 10.58 18.98 -26.75
N TYR A 297 9.78 18.67 -27.78
CA TYR A 297 8.82 17.58 -27.74
C TYR A 297 9.50 16.19 -27.59
N ILE A 298 10.59 15.94 -28.28
CA ILE A 298 11.39 14.71 -28.10
C ILE A 298 12.07 14.74 -26.72
N ASN A 299 12.62 15.88 -26.29
CA ASN A 299 13.18 16.01 -24.95
C ASN A 299 12.14 15.74 -23.84
N TYR A 300 10.88 16.10 -24.06
CA TYR A 300 9.76 15.81 -23.15
C TYR A 300 9.56 14.29 -23.01
N ASN A 301 9.47 13.55 -24.11
CA ASN A 301 9.32 12.08 -24.07
C ASN A 301 10.55 11.39 -23.44
N ILE A 302 11.78 11.85 -23.74
CA ILE A 302 13.02 11.35 -23.11
C ILE A 302 12.98 11.62 -21.61
N ARG A 303 12.51 12.81 -21.20
CA ARG A 303 12.43 13.19 -19.79
C ARG A 303 11.49 12.30 -19.00
N ASP A 304 10.35 11.91 -19.56
CA ASP A 304 9.40 11.03 -18.89
C ASP A 304 10.02 9.66 -18.58
N VAL A 305 10.73 9.09 -19.54
CA VAL A 305 11.47 7.84 -19.35
C VAL A 305 12.60 7.99 -18.34
N ASP A 306 13.36 9.11 -18.39
CA ASP A 306 14.44 9.40 -17.43
C ASP A 306 13.92 9.51 -15.99
N LEU A 307 12.81 10.20 -15.78
CA LEU A 307 12.20 10.33 -14.46
C LEU A 307 11.81 8.96 -13.86
N VAL A 308 11.19 8.07 -14.64
CA VAL A 308 10.83 6.72 -14.16
C VAL A 308 12.09 5.91 -13.83
N TYR A 309 13.09 5.94 -14.71
CA TYR A 309 14.37 5.26 -14.44
C TYR A 309 15.01 5.77 -13.14
N ARG A 310 15.07 7.08 -12.93
CA ARG A 310 15.66 7.69 -11.73
C ARG A 310 14.84 7.45 -10.47
N LEU A 311 13.53 7.37 -10.59
CA LEU A 311 12.66 6.93 -9.50
C LEU A 311 13.05 5.52 -9.06
N ASP A 312 13.26 4.59 -10.00
CA ASP A 312 13.68 3.23 -9.64
C ASP A 312 15.12 3.17 -9.10
N GLN A 313 16.03 4.00 -9.61
CA GLN A 313 17.39 4.09 -9.03
C GLN A 313 17.34 4.51 -7.55
N LYS A 314 16.39 5.38 -7.15
CA LYS A 314 16.22 5.83 -5.77
C LYS A 314 15.40 4.85 -4.92
N LEU A 315 14.25 4.41 -5.42
CA LEU A 315 13.26 3.66 -4.64
C LEU A 315 13.48 2.14 -4.70
N LYS A 316 14.13 1.64 -5.77
CA LYS A 316 14.47 0.23 -5.97
C LYS A 316 13.26 -0.71 -5.89
N LEU A 317 12.10 -0.29 -6.41
CA LEU A 317 10.87 -1.07 -6.33
C LEU A 317 10.92 -2.35 -7.17
N LEU A 318 11.62 -2.31 -8.32
CA LEU A 318 11.83 -3.50 -9.13
C LEU A 318 12.66 -4.56 -8.39
N GLU A 319 13.71 -4.15 -7.66
CA GLU A 319 14.51 -5.07 -6.84
C GLU A 319 13.67 -5.70 -5.71
N GLN A 320 12.72 -4.95 -5.13
CA GLN A 320 11.78 -5.50 -4.15
C GLN A 320 10.87 -6.56 -4.77
N VAL A 321 10.38 -6.33 -5.99
CA VAL A 321 9.59 -7.33 -6.75
C VAL A 321 10.39 -8.60 -6.94
N PHE A 322 11.66 -8.51 -7.35
CA PHE A 322 12.51 -9.70 -7.56
C PHE A 322 12.70 -10.47 -6.25
N ALA A 323 13.04 -9.78 -5.18
CA ALA A 323 13.21 -10.40 -3.87
C ALA A 323 11.96 -11.17 -3.42
N ILE A 324 10.78 -10.56 -3.57
CA ILE A 324 9.49 -11.19 -3.22
C ILE A 324 9.17 -12.35 -4.17
N ALA A 325 9.40 -12.19 -5.48
CA ALA A 325 9.06 -13.20 -6.48
C ALA A 325 9.89 -14.47 -6.32
N TYR A 326 11.19 -14.35 -6.10
CA TYR A 326 12.07 -15.51 -5.91
C TYR A 326 11.87 -16.18 -4.56
N ASP A 327 11.60 -15.42 -3.51
CA ASP A 327 11.25 -15.98 -2.21
C ASP A 327 9.93 -16.77 -2.26
N GLY A 328 8.93 -16.24 -2.95
CA GLY A 328 7.63 -16.88 -3.15
C GLY A 328 7.60 -17.92 -4.28
N LYS A 329 8.63 -17.97 -5.14
CA LYS A 329 8.69 -18.78 -6.38
C LYS A 329 7.48 -18.55 -7.29
N VAL A 330 7.21 -17.26 -7.58
CA VAL A 330 6.12 -16.79 -8.46
C VAL A 330 6.67 -15.89 -9.58
N ASN A 331 5.89 -15.66 -10.64
CA ASN A 331 6.24 -14.64 -11.62
C ASN A 331 6.25 -13.24 -10.97
N TYR A 332 7.02 -12.31 -11.52
CA TYR A 332 7.16 -10.95 -10.97
C TYR A 332 5.81 -10.23 -10.82
N ILE A 333 4.92 -10.36 -11.80
CA ILE A 333 3.59 -9.73 -11.75
C ILE A 333 2.73 -10.26 -10.61
N ASP A 334 2.94 -11.49 -10.18
CA ASP A 334 2.14 -12.12 -9.11
C ASP A 334 2.46 -11.56 -7.72
N THR A 335 3.58 -10.86 -7.56
CA THR A 335 3.94 -10.17 -6.30
C THR A 335 2.95 -9.05 -5.97
N LEU A 336 2.24 -8.52 -6.96
CA LEU A 336 1.18 -7.56 -6.77
C LEU A 336 -0.09 -8.19 -6.18
N THR A 337 -0.22 -9.52 -6.21
CA THR A 337 -1.39 -10.28 -5.78
C THR A 337 -1.09 -11.06 -4.49
N THR A 338 -1.48 -10.53 -3.35
CA THR A 338 -1.18 -11.08 -2.03
C THR A 338 -1.63 -12.54 -1.86
N VAL A 339 -2.86 -12.85 -2.28
CA VAL A 339 -3.45 -14.20 -2.14
C VAL A 339 -2.63 -15.25 -2.91
N ARG A 340 -2.29 -14.96 -4.17
CA ARG A 340 -1.53 -15.90 -5.00
C ARG A 340 -0.13 -16.15 -4.47
N MET A 341 0.53 -15.10 -4.04
CA MET A 341 1.88 -15.18 -3.45
C MET A 341 1.87 -16.10 -2.20
N TRP A 342 0.94 -15.86 -1.28
CA TRP A 342 0.85 -16.67 -0.06
C TRP A 342 0.42 -18.11 -0.33
N ASP A 343 -0.48 -18.34 -1.28
CA ASP A 343 -0.90 -19.71 -1.68
C ASP A 343 0.31 -20.52 -2.18
N THR A 344 1.19 -19.88 -2.98
CA THR A 344 2.39 -20.54 -3.50
C THR A 344 3.46 -20.75 -2.41
N ILE A 345 3.69 -19.76 -1.55
CA ILE A 345 4.64 -19.90 -0.41
C ILE A 345 4.23 -21.06 0.48
N ILE A 346 2.95 -21.14 0.87
CA ILE A 346 2.46 -22.22 1.73
C ILE A 346 2.55 -23.56 1.01
N HIS A 347 2.14 -23.63 -0.26
CA HIS A 347 2.27 -24.86 -1.05
C HIS A 347 3.71 -25.36 -1.05
N ASN A 348 4.68 -24.53 -1.40
CA ASN A 348 6.08 -24.94 -1.49
C ASN A 348 6.62 -25.42 -0.14
N TYR A 349 6.29 -24.67 0.94
CA TYR A 349 6.71 -25.03 2.29
C TYR A 349 6.15 -26.40 2.74
N LEU A 350 4.86 -26.65 2.48
CA LEU A 350 4.23 -27.92 2.85
C LEU A 350 4.71 -29.07 1.96
N TYR A 351 4.84 -28.83 0.66
CA TYR A 351 5.33 -29.82 -0.30
C TYR A 351 6.74 -30.34 0.04
N ASP A 352 7.65 -29.44 0.44
CA ASP A 352 9.00 -29.82 0.90
C ASP A 352 8.99 -30.71 2.16
N LYS A 353 7.84 -30.74 2.87
CA LYS A 353 7.59 -31.63 4.03
C LYS A 353 6.76 -32.85 3.68
N ASN A 354 6.55 -33.11 2.40
CA ASN A 354 5.66 -34.17 1.88
C ASN A 354 4.19 -34.01 2.34
N ILE A 355 3.74 -32.77 2.54
CA ILE A 355 2.36 -32.46 2.86
C ILE A 355 1.71 -31.81 1.64
N VAL A 356 0.54 -32.29 1.27
CA VAL A 356 -0.21 -31.78 0.12
C VAL A 356 -1.34 -30.84 0.56
N ILE A 357 -1.61 -29.83 -0.27
CA ILE A 357 -2.66 -28.86 -0.04
C ILE A 357 -3.99 -29.31 -0.62
N GLU A 358 -5.09 -28.95 0.03
CA GLU A 358 -6.45 -29.19 -0.44
C GLU A 358 -6.86 -28.13 -1.49
N ASN A 359 -7.83 -28.49 -2.34
CA ASN A 359 -8.47 -27.56 -3.27
C ASN A 359 -9.92 -27.31 -2.81
N PRO A 360 -10.18 -26.43 -1.84
CA PRO A 360 -11.51 -26.19 -1.33
C PRO A 360 -12.41 -25.57 -2.40
N ALA A 361 -13.70 -25.86 -2.35
CA ALA A 361 -14.69 -25.15 -3.13
C ALA A 361 -14.79 -23.70 -2.62
N LEU A 362 -14.68 -22.72 -3.54
CA LEU A 362 -14.81 -21.29 -3.22
C LEU A 362 -16.31 -20.95 -3.06
N THR A 363 -16.89 -21.30 -1.93
CA THR A 363 -18.34 -21.11 -1.68
C THR A 363 -18.65 -20.27 -0.46
N GLN A 364 -17.66 -19.69 0.21
CA GLN A 364 -17.90 -19.00 1.48
C GLN A 364 -18.39 -17.56 1.27
N LYS A 365 -19.49 -17.23 1.94
CA LYS A 365 -19.96 -15.85 2.04
C LYS A 365 -18.96 -15.03 2.85
N GLN A 366 -18.66 -13.83 2.37
CA GLN A 366 -17.82 -12.88 3.09
C GLN A 366 -18.51 -12.48 4.40
N ARG A 367 -17.81 -12.64 5.52
CA ARG A 367 -18.20 -12.10 6.82
C ARG A 367 -17.40 -10.84 7.11
N GLN A 368 -18.03 -9.85 7.71
CA GLN A 368 -17.34 -8.68 8.22
C GLN A 368 -16.57 -9.06 9.49
N ILE A 369 -15.24 -8.99 9.43
CA ILE A 369 -14.34 -9.26 10.55
C ILE A 369 -14.10 -7.95 11.30
N GLU A 370 -14.27 -7.99 12.64
CA GLU A 370 -13.96 -6.83 13.47
C GLU A 370 -12.45 -6.56 13.47
N GLY A 371 -12.07 -5.29 13.28
CA GLY A 371 -10.67 -4.88 13.20
C GLY A 371 -9.99 -4.70 14.56
N ALA A 372 -8.92 -3.90 14.58
CA ALA A 372 -8.15 -3.59 15.76
C ALA A 372 -8.87 -2.65 16.75
N TYR A 373 -8.46 -2.69 18.01
CA TYR A 373 -8.94 -1.76 19.04
C TYR A 373 -8.29 -0.38 18.91
N VAL A 374 -9.11 0.65 19.04
CA VAL A 374 -8.68 2.05 19.15
C VAL A 374 -9.42 2.68 20.33
N LYS A 375 -8.67 3.02 21.38
CA LYS A 375 -9.21 3.73 22.56
C LYS A 375 -9.70 5.12 22.18
N ASP A 376 -10.80 5.57 22.76
CA ASP A 376 -11.18 6.98 22.75
C ASP A 376 -10.12 7.79 23.50
N PRO A 377 -9.41 8.72 22.84
CA PRO A 377 -8.30 9.39 23.49
C PRO A 377 -8.79 10.42 24.53
N GLN A 378 -7.94 10.71 25.51
CA GLN A 378 -8.11 11.88 26.35
C GLN A 378 -7.81 13.12 25.50
N VAL A 379 -8.87 13.74 24.97
CA VAL A 379 -8.76 14.96 24.13
C VAL A 379 -8.16 16.09 24.94
N GLY A 380 -7.18 16.80 24.37
CA GLY A 380 -6.49 17.90 25.01
C GLY A 380 -4.97 17.85 24.87
N LYS A 381 -4.31 18.75 25.60
CA LYS A 381 -2.85 18.84 25.68
C LYS A 381 -2.34 18.01 26.86
N HIS A 382 -1.27 17.25 26.64
CA HIS A 382 -0.61 16.43 27.64
C HIS A 382 0.90 16.71 27.62
N ASP A 383 1.49 16.81 28.82
CA ASP A 383 2.92 17.03 28.98
C ASP A 383 3.62 15.69 29.23
N TRP A 384 4.84 15.56 28.69
CA TRP A 384 5.72 14.40 28.79
C TRP A 384 5.03 13.08 28.42
N VAL A 385 4.79 12.93 27.15
CA VAL A 385 4.15 11.74 26.58
C VAL A 385 5.21 10.76 26.08
N VAL A 386 5.05 9.50 26.48
CA VAL A 386 5.87 8.39 25.96
C VAL A 386 4.96 7.41 25.22
N SER A 387 5.38 6.99 24.03
CA SER A 387 4.72 5.92 23.31
C SER A 387 5.50 4.62 23.39
N PHE A 388 4.74 3.52 23.50
CA PHE A 388 5.22 2.15 23.38
C PHE A 388 4.52 1.47 22.22
N ASP A 389 5.25 0.63 21.47
CA ASP A 389 4.75 -0.03 20.25
C ASP A 389 5.06 -1.53 20.26
N LEU A 390 4.09 -2.35 19.81
CA LEU A 390 4.24 -3.80 19.68
C LEU A 390 4.94 -4.17 18.36
N ASN A 391 6.01 -4.92 18.47
CA ASN A 391 6.74 -5.39 17.29
C ASN A 391 5.91 -6.33 16.43
N SER A 392 5.55 -5.94 15.20
CA SER A 392 4.87 -6.81 14.20
C SER A 392 3.71 -7.61 14.81
N LEU A 393 2.72 -6.91 15.38
CA LEU A 393 1.66 -7.49 16.23
C LEU A 393 1.02 -8.76 15.66
N TYR A 394 0.43 -8.75 14.46
CA TYR A 394 -0.32 -9.89 13.93
C TYR A 394 0.55 -11.14 13.66
N PRO A 395 1.74 -11.04 13.06
CA PRO A 395 2.66 -12.18 12.97
C PRO A 395 3.02 -12.79 14.33
N HIS A 396 3.25 -11.95 15.36
CA HIS A 396 3.58 -12.45 16.69
C HIS A 396 2.38 -13.10 17.39
N LEU A 397 1.15 -12.62 17.17
CA LEU A 397 -0.06 -13.28 17.66
C LEU A 397 -0.27 -14.66 17.01
N ILE A 398 -0.03 -14.76 15.68
CA ILE A 398 -0.07 -16.05 14.98
C ILE A 398 0.89 -17.04 15.65
N MET A 399 2.12 -16.60 15.96
CA MET A 399 3.11 -17.44 16.65
C MET A 399 2.74 -17.72 18.10
N GLN A 400 2.23 -16.75 18.85
CA GLN A 400 1.93 -16.88 20.27
C GLN A 400 0.80 -17.86 20.54
N TYR A 401 -0.28 -17.77 19.77
CA TYR A 401 -1.46 -18.59 19.93
C TYR A 401 -1.45 -19.86 19.04
N ASN A 402 -0.37 -20.07 18.28
CA ASN A 402 -0.24 -21.17 17.32
C ASN A 402 -1.38 -21.21 16.29
N ILE A 403 -1.79 -20.04 15.79
CA ILE A 403 -2.95 -19.90 14.88
C ILE A 403 -2.59 -20.46 13.50
N SER A 404 -3.17 -21.59 13.14
CA SER A 404 -3.00 -22.27 11.86
C SER A 404 -4.22 -23.15 11.58
N PRO A 405 -4.55 -23.44 10.31
CA PRO A 405 -5.70 -24.29 9.98
C PRO A 405 -5.67 -25.66 10.63
N GLU A 406 -4.49 -26.29 10.70
CA GLU A 406 -4.32 -27.65 11.23
C GLU A 406 -4.27 -27.71 12.76
N THR A 407 -3.98 -26.58 13.40
CA THR A 407 -3.96 -26.53 14.87
C THR A 407 -5.29 -26.10 15.47
N LEU A 408 -6.26 -25.68 14.65
CA LEU A 408 -7.59 -25.29 15.12
C LEU A 408 -8.35 -26.53 15.63
N ASN A 409 -8.49 -26.66 16.95
CA ASN A 409 -9.04 -27.83 17.66
C ASN A 409 -10.50 -27.62 18.14
N GLY A 410 -11.13 -26.53 17.80
CA GLY A 410 -12.51 -26.28 18.21
C GLY A 410 -12.73 -24.85 18.72
N GLN A 411 -13.93 -24.63 19.24
CA GLN A 411 -14.32 -23.31 19.74
C GLN A 411 -15.15 -23.43 21.04
N TYR A 412 -14.74 -22.71 22.05
CA TYR A 412 -15.47 -22.63 23.31
C TYR A 412 -16.65 -21.67 23.17
N SER A 413 -17.87 -22.21 23.28
CA SER A 413 -19.12 -21.51 22.92
C SER A 413 -19.39 -20.24 23.75
N ARG A 414 -18.93 -20.16 24.99
CA ARG A 414 -19.12 -19.00 25.87
C ARG A 414 -18.48 -17.71 25.32
N PHE A 415 -17.40 -17.83 24.55
CA PHE A 415 -16.71 -16.70 23.93
C PHE A 415 -17.02 -16.53 22.44
N ALA A 416 -17.76 -17.50 21.86
CA ALA A 416 -18.10 -17.45 20.46
C ALA A 416 -19.20 -16.41 20.19
N ASN A 417 -19.04 -15.66 19.12
CA ASN A 417 -20.13 -14.85 18.59
C ASN A 417 -21.24 -15.76 18.01
N SER A 418 -22.50 -15.38 18.21
CA SER A 418 -23.64 -16.14 17.66
C SER A 418 -24.18 -15.50 16.39
N GLU A 419 -24.37 -16.32 15.36
CA GLU A 419 -24.99 -15.95 14.09
C GLU A 419 -26.34 -16.65 13.95
N ARG A 420 -27.37 -15.89 13.57
CA ARG A 420 -28.68 -16.46 13.20
C ARG A 420 -28.89 -16.28 11.71
N PHE A 421 -29.15 -17.39 11.04
CA PHE A 421 -29.51 -17.40 9.64
C PHE A 421 -31.01 -17.76 9.50
N ASN A 422 -31.68 -17.19 8.49
CA ASN A 422 -33.02 -17.62 8.11
C ASN A 422 -32.97 -18.94 7.31
N ASP A 423 -34.15 -19.48 6.97
CA ASP A 423 -34.29 -20.72 6.22
C ASP A 423 -33.68 -20.66 4.79
N GLU A 424 -33.42 -19.44 4.28
CA GLU A 424 -32.77 -19.19 3.00
C GLU A 424 -31.25 -19.06 3.13
N GLY A 425 -30.67 -19.23 4.32
CA GLY A 425 -29.25 -19.10 4.60
C GLY A 425 -28.75 -17.66 4.58
N THR A 426 -29.61 -16.66 4.82
CA THR A 426 -29.24 -15.25 4.95
C THR A 426 -29.03 -14.91 6.42
N LEU A 427 -27.92 -14.21 6.75
CA LEU A 427 -27.64 -13.75 8.11
C LEU A 427 -28.71 -12.72 8.53
N VAL A 428 -29.48 -13.07 9.56
CA VAL A 428 -30.61 -12.23 10.06
C VAL A 428 -30.22 -11.48 11.32
N ASP A 429 -29.36 -12.08 12.16
CA ASP A 429 -28.95 -11.50 13.43
C ASP A 429 -27.50 -11.94 13.77
N TYR A 430 -26.75 -11.03 14.39
CA TYR A 430 -25.38 -11.28 14.82
C TYR A 430 -25.14 -10.70 16.19
N GLN A 431 -24.99 -11.55 17.20
CA GLN A 431 -24.67 -11.13 18.55
C GLN A 431 -23.16 -11.19 18.79
N VAL A 432 -22.56 -10.05 19.10
CA VAL A 432 -21.15 -9.94 19.48
C VAL A 432 -21.00 -10.18 20.97
N THR A 433 -20.27 -11.21 21.34
CA THR A 433 -19.91 -11.47 22.74
C THR A 433 -18.77 -10.53 23.15
N ASP A 434 -18.90 -9.82 24.28
CA ASP A 434 -17.80 -9.03 24.86
C ASP A 434 -16.79 -9.95 25.58
N SER A 435 -16.20 -10.85 24.78
CA SER A 435 -15.23 -11.82 25.27
C SER A 435 -13.99 -11.17 25.90
N ILE A 436 -13.62 -9.97 25.43
CA ILE A 436 -12.43 -9.26 25.94
C ILE A 436 -12.71 -8.69 27.32
N GLY A 437 -13.90 -8.10 27.58
CA GLY A 437 -14.33 -7.71 28.90
C GLY A 437 -14.36 -8.91 29.86
N MET A 438 -14.94 -10.05 29.44
CA MET A 438 -14.95 -11.28 30.23
C MET A 438 -13.55 -11.77 30.60
N LEU A 439 -12.57 -11.64 29.69
CA LEU A 439 -11.19 -12.05 29.95
C LEU A 439 -10.42 -11.06 30.83
N ILE A 440 -10.62 -9.76 30.67
CA ILE A 440 -9.87 -8.73 31.39
C ILE A 440 -10.51 -8.43 32.77
N ASP A 441 -11.82 -8.22 32.80
CA ASP A 441 -12.52 -7.70 33.98
C ASP A 441 -13.06 -8.83 34.86
N ASP A 442 -13.72 -9.82 34.25
CA ASP A 442 -14.29 -10.96 34.99
C ASP A 442 -13.25 -12.06 35.23
N ARG A 443 -12.08 -11.99 34.63
CA ARG A 443 -11.03 -13.03 34.72
C ARG A 443 -11.54 -14.43 34.41
N ALA A 444 -12.33 -14.55 33.36
CA ALA A 444 -13.11 -15.77 33.05
C ALA A 444 -12.28 -17.06 32.92
N LEU A 445 -10.98 -16.97 32.54
CA LEU A 445 -10.08 -18.13 32.48
C LEU A 445 -9.46 -18.51 33.85
N ASP A 446 -9.74 -17.76 34.91
CA ASP A 446 -9.37 -18.20 36.28
C ASP A 446 -10.33 -19.27 36.85
N ASP A 447 -11.45 -19.54 36.15
CA ASP A 447 -12.33 -20.69 36.45
C ASP A 447 -11.55 -22.01 36.28
N LEU A 448 -11.52 -22.79 37.37
CA LEU A 448 -10.76 -24.05 37.42
C LEU A 448 -11.22 -25.06 36.38
N SER A 449 -12.53 -25.09 36.06
CA SER A 449 -13.05 -26.01 35.02
C SER A 449 -12.50 -25.69 33.64
N ILE A 450 -12.41 -24.41 33.29
CA ILE A 450 -11.85 -23.97 32.01
C ILE A 450 -10.34 -24.22 31.96
N ARG A 451 -9.62 -23.85 33.04
CA ARG A 451 -8.17 -24.10 33.12
C ARG A 451 -7.82 -25.59 33.03
N ASN A 452 -8.53 -26.45 33.74
CA ASN A 452 -8.35 -27.89 33.65
C ASN A 452 -8.59 -28.40 32.22
N GLN A 453 -9.65 -27.96 31.57
CA GLN A 453 -9.94 -28.30 30.18
C GLN A 453 -8.83 -27.89 29.22
N LEU A 454 -8.34 -26.62 29.31
CA LEU A 454 -7.26 -26.15 28.47
C LEU A 454 -5.94 -26.92 28.68
N THR A 455 -5.67 -27.33 29.93
CA THR A 455 -4.48 -28.09 30.30
C THR A 455 -4.56 -29.54 29.86
N GLU A 456 -5.69 -30.19 30.13
CA GLU A 456 -5.91 -31.60 29.75
C GLU A 456 -5.90 -31.80 28.24
N GLN A 457 -6.50 -30.89 27.48
CA GLN A 457 -6.50 -30.91 26.01
C GLN A 457 -5.22 -30.34 25.40
N ASN A 458 -4.32 -29.80 26.21
CA ASN A 458 -3.09 -29.11 25.77
C ASN A 458 -3.33 -28.07 24.65
N VAL A 459 -4.31 -27.18 24.85
CA VAL A 459 -4.69 -26.16 23.88
C VAL A 459 -4.51 -24.74 24.42
N THR A 460 -4.22 -23.80 23.54
CA THR A 460 -4.31 -22.36 23.81
C THR A 460 -5.69 -21.85 23.38
N ILE A 461 -6.18 -20.79 24.05
CA ILE A 461 -7.47 -20.19 23.71
C ILE A 461 -7.33 -18.72 23.32
N THR A 462 -8.02 -18.33 22.27
CA THR A 462 -8.12 -16.93 21.82
C THR A 462 -9.44 -16.30 22.33
N PRO A 463 -9.57 -14.96 22.31
CA PRO A 463 -10.80 -14.29 22.77
C PRO A 463 -12.06 -14.64 21.98
N THR A 464 -11.93 -15.23 20.79
CA THR A 464 -13.07 -15.77 20.02
C THR A 464 -13.56 -17.11 20.55
N GLY A 465 -12.89 -17.67 21.56
CA GLY A 465 -13.12 -19.03 22.03
C GLY A 465 -12.42 -20.10 21.20
N CYS A 466 -11.83 -19.74 20.06
CA CYS A 466 -11.09 -20.72 19.25
C CYS A 466 -9.89 -21.26 20.02
N MET A 467 -9.78 -22.58 20.04
CA MET A 467 -8.71 -23.33 20.69
C MET A 467 -7.76 -23.88 19.64
N PHE A 468 -6.45 -23.78 19.91
CA PHE A 468 -5.40 -24.24 19.01
C PHE A 468 -4.47 -25.20 19.74
N ASP A 469 -4.10 -26.31 19.08
CA ASP A 469 -3.22 -27.34 19.64
C ASP A 469 -1.86 -26.76 20.04
N ARG A 470 -1.28 -27.30 21.12
CA ARG A 470 0.06 -26.98 21.60
C ARG A 470 1.06 -28.13 21.47
N ASP A 471 0.65 -29.28 20.94
CA ASP A 471 1.52 -30.45 20.81
C ASP A 471 2.62 -30.24 19.77
N TYR A 472 2.36 -29.42 18.75
CA TYR A 472 3.29 -29.09 17.68
C TYR A 472 3.08 -27.67 17.16
N GLN A 473 4.11 -27.10 16.54
CA GLN A 473 4.01 -25.80 15.90
C GLN A 473 3.33 -25.91 14.54
N GLY A 474 2.26 -25.14 14.34
CA GLY A 474 1.58 -25.05 13.06
C GLY A 474 2.46 -24.47 11.93
N PHE A 475 2.11 -24.78 10.68
CA PHE A 475 2.92 -24.32 9.54
C PHE A 475 2.91 -22.80 9.40
N LEU A 476 1.78 -22.14 9.67
CA LEU A 476 1.67 -20.71 9.54
C LEU A 476 2.52 -19.96 10.61
N PRO A 477 2.43 -20.30 11.91
CA PRO A 477 3.37 -19.82 12.93
C PRO A 477 4.83 -20.05 12.56
N LYS A 478 5.16 -21.23 12.00
CA LYS A 478 6.53 -21.52 11.58
C LYS A 478 7.02 -20.65 10.44
N LEU A 479 6.17 -20.41 9.44
CA LEU A 479 6.46 -19.48 8.35
C LEU A 479 6.68 -18.06 8.87
N MET A 480 5.81 -17.56 9.76
CA MET A 480 5.94 -16.23 10.38
C MET A 480 7.27 -16.11 11.13
N GLU A 481 7.63 -17.12 11.92
CA GLU A 481 8.87 -17.15 12.69
C GLU A 481 10.10 -17.13 11.76
N THR A 482 10.10 -17.94 10.71
CA THR A 482 11.19 -17.99 9.72
C THR A 482 11.37 -16.64 9.03
N MET A 483 10.28 -16.06 8.49
CA MET A 483 10.32 -14.77 7.80
C MET A 483 10.73 -13.61 8.72
N TYR A 484 10.31 -13.64 9.99
CA TYR A 484 10.71 -12.62 10.97
C TYR A 484 12.20 -12.71 11.32
N ASN A 485 12.72 -13.93 11.47
CA ASN A 485 14.14 -14.16 11.72
C ASN A 485 14.98 -13.71 10.52
N ASP A 486 14.59 -14.07 9.31
CA ASP A 486 15.25 -13.64 8.07
C ASP A 486 15.28 -12.10 7.98
N ARG A 487 14.14 -11.45 8.22
CA ARG A 487 14.06 -9.98 8.26
C ARG A 487 15.04 -9.40 9.28
N SER A 488 15.14 -10.00 10.46
CA SER A 488 16.04 -9.55 11.54
C SER A 488 17.50 -9.67 11.14
N VAL A 489 17.89 -10.73 10.43
CA VAL A 489 19.24 -10.92 9.87
C VAL A 489 19.54 -9.82 8.85
N TRP A 490 18.65 -9.58 7.90
CA TRP A 490 18.84 -8.53 6.89
C TRP A 490 18.88 -7.12 7.49
N LYS A 491 18.04 -6.84 8.50
CA LYS A 491 18.08 -5.55 9.23
C LYS A 491 19.42 -5.34 9.95
N LYS A 492 19.96 -6.37 10.59
CA LYS A 492 21.29 -6.30 11.23
C LYS A 492 22.40 -6.03 10.20
N ARG A 493 22.44 -6.78 9.09
CA ARG A 493 23.40 -6.57 8.00
C ARG A 493 23.31 -5.15 7.43
N MET A 494 22.11 -4.62 7.22
CA MET A 494 21.88 -3.25 6.77
C MET A 494 22.50 -2.23 7.74
N ILE A 495 22.28 -2.38 9.04
CA ILE A 495 22.84 -1.49 10.07
C ILE A 495 24.37 -1.55 10.08
N GLU A 496 24.96 -2.74 9.97
CA GLU A 496 26.41 -2.93 9.90
C GLU A 496 27.01 -2.31 8.63
N ALA A 497 26.38 -2.52 7.47
CA ALA A 497 26.80 -1.92 6.21
C ALA A 497 26.71 -0.39 6.28
N LYS A 498 25.64 0.17 6.88
CA LYS A 498 25.45 1.59 7.07
C LYS A 498 26.53 2.21 7.97
N LYS A 499 26.87 1.56 9.07
CA LYS A 499 27.97 1.99 9.95
C LYS A 499 29.35 1.99 9.24
N LYS A 500 29.59 1.04 8.34
CA LYS A 500 30.81 1.01 7.51
C LYS A 500 30.78 2.13 6.46
N TYR A 501 29.65 2.35 5.81
CA TYR A 501 29.45 3.41 4.82
C TYR A 501 29.67 4.81 5.44
N GLU A 502 29.15 5.07 6.63
CA GLU A 502 29.35 6.35 7.35
C GLU A 502 30.82 6.62 7.65
N LYS A 503 31.64 5.58 7.86
CA LYS A 503 33.09 5.70 8.10
C LYS A 503 33.91 5.84 6.81
N THR A 504 33.52 5.09 5.78
CA THR A 504 34.24 5.01 4.51
C THR A 504 33.21 4.91 3.37
N PRO A 505 32.70 6.04 2.86
CA PRO A 505 31.71 6.04 1.78
C PRO A 505 32.30 5.46 0.50
N THR A 506 31.77 4.31 0.07
CA THR A 506 32.07 3.67 -1.21
C THR A 506 30.78 3.27 -1.91
N GLU A 507 30.79 3.25 -3.24
CA GLU A 507 29.64 2.83 -4.03
C GLU A 507 29.21 1.38 -3.70
N ALA A 508 30.16 0.49 -3.50
CA ALA A 508 29.89 -0.90 -3.10
C ALA A 508 29.16 -1.00 -1.77
N LEU A 509 29.53 -0.18 -0.78
CA LEU A 509 28.82 -0.13 0.51
C LEU A 509 27.45 0.52 0.41
N ALA A 510 27.29 1.56 -0.42
CA ALA A 510 25.97 2.15 -0.71
C ALA A 510 25.01 1.12 -1.31
N ASN A 511 25.49 0.34 -2.29
CA ASN A 511 24.74 -0.74 -2.93
C ASN A 511 24.38 -1.85 -1.94
N GLU A 512 25.30 -2.24 -1.04
CA GLU A 512 25.03 -3.26 -0.01
C GLU A 512 24.00 -2.75 1.01
N VAL A 513 24.04 -1.48 1.43
CA VAL A 513 23.01 -0.86 2.28
C VAL A 513 21.65 -0.91 1.59
N ALA A 514 21.57 -0.52 0.33
CA ALA A 514 20.33 -0.53 -0.45
C ALA A 514 19.78 -1.96 -0.59
N ARG A 515 20.63 -2.93 -0.94
CA ARG A 515 20.27 -4.35 -1.05
C ARG A 515 19.70 -4.89 0.25
N CYS A 516 20.43 -4.71 1.36
CA CYS A 516 19.97 -5.20 2.66
C CYS A 516 18.68 -4.51 3.11
N HIS A 517 18.52 -3.20 2.78
CA HIS A 517 17.29 -2.47 3.02
C HIS A 517 16.11 -3.07 2.25
N ASN A 518 16.27 -3.35 0.96
CA ASN A 518 15.22 -3.92 0.12
C ASN A 518 14.83 -5.32 0.58
N MET A 519 15.80 -6.16 0.93
CA MET A 519 15.53 -7.52 1.42
C MET A 519 14.74 -7.51 2.74
N GLN A 520 15.13 -6.67 3.73
CA GLN A 520 14.37 -6.58 4.98
C GLN A 520 12.98 -5.97 4.77
N LEU A 521 12.84 -5.04 3.81
CA LEU A 521 11.55 -4.42 3.49
C LEU A 521 10.62 -5.41 2.77
N ALA A 522 11.13 -6.21 1.83
CA ALA A 522 10.39 -7.30 1.19
C ALA A 522 9.82 -8.27 2.23
N LYS A 523 10.65 -8.74 3.17
CA LYS A 523 10.20 -9.62 4.27
C LYS A 523 9.18 -8.93 5.18
N LYS A 524 9.32 -7.63 5.47
CA LYS A 524 8.32 -6.85 6.22
C LYS A 524 6.98 -6.81 5.50
N ILE A 525 6.98 -6.58 4.18
CA ILE A 525 5.76 -6.53 3.36
C ILE A 525 5.08 -7.90 3.33
N GLN A 526 5.83 -8.97 3.14
CA GLN A 526 5.31 -10.34 3.19
C GLN A 526 4.65 -10.62 4.54
N LEU A 527 5.34 -10.43 5.66
CA LEU A 527 4.81 -10.64 7.00
C LEU A 527 3.50 -9.88 7.25
N ASN A 528 3.47 -8.58 6.91
CA ASN A 528 2.29 -7.74 7.14
C ASN A 528 1.13 -8.10 6.21
N SER A 529 1.40 -8.73 5.06
CA SER A 529 0.38 -9.15 4.11
C SER A 529 -0.28 -10.50 4.44
N ALA A 530 0.28 -11.27 5.36
CA ALA A 530 -0.24 -12.59 5.75
C ALA A 530 -1.68 -12.54 6.26
N TYR A 531 -1.96 -11.61 7.20
CA TYR A 531 -3.31 -11.38 7.69
C TYR A 531 -4.28 -10.98 6.58
N GLY A 532 -3.84 -10.10 5.66
CA GLY A 532 -4.63 -9.68 4.49
C GLY A 532 -4.99 -10.84 3.55
N ALA A 533 -4.11 -11.84 3.42
CA ALA A 533 -4.42 -13.07 2.69
C ALA A 533 -5.45 -13.93 3.46
N LEU A 534 -5.22 -14.18 4.76
CA LEU A 534 -6.11 -15.01 5.60
C LEU A 534 -7.54 -14.46 5.70
N SER A 535 -7.71 -13.14 5.62
CA SER A 535 -9.02 -12.47 5.66
C SER A 535 -9.71 -12.37 4.29
N ASN A 536 -9.09 -12.86 3.21
CA ASN A 536 -9.62 -12.77 1.85
C ASN A 536 -10.38 -14.03 1.46
N VAL A 537 -11.65 -13.89 1.06
CA VAL A 537 -12.54 -15.01 0.67
C VAL A 537 -12.04 -15.87 -0.50
N TYR A 538 -11.15 -15.34 -1.33
CA TYR A 538 -10.55 -16.08 -2.45
C TYR A 538 -9.28 -16.84 -2.06
N PHE A 539 -8.88 -16.73 -0.78
CA PHE A 539 -7.71 -17.45 -0.29
C PHE A 539 -8.05 -18.89 0.06
N ARG A 540 -7.23 -19.86 -0.35
CA ARG A 540 -7.40 -21.30 -0.05
C ARG A 540 -7.60 -21.58 1.45
N TRP A 541 -6.92 -20.82 2.30
CA TRP A 541 -6.88 -20.96 3.76
C TRP A 541 -7.80 -19.98 4.48
N TYR A 542 -8.77 -19.38 3.74
CA TYR A 542 -9.74 -18.47 4.34
C TYR A 542 -10.60 -19.21 5.36
N ASP A 543 -10.49 -18.77 6.61
CA ASP A 543 -11.38 -19.15 7.70
C ASP A 543 -11.59 -17.91 8.60
N PRO A 544 -12.83 -17.41 8.72
CA PRO A 544 -13.12 -16.23 9.55
C PRO A 544 -12.69 -16.43 11.00
N ARG A 545 -12.71 -17.67 11.53
CA ARG A 545 -12.29 -17.98 12.90
C ARG A 545 -10.81 -17.69 13.11
N LEU A 546 -9.95 -18.02 12.13
CA LEU A 546 -8.51 -17.71 12.18
C LEU A 546 -8.29 -16.20 12.15
N ALA A 547 -8.93 -15.49 11.20
CA ALA A 547 -8.75 -14.07 11.03
C ALA A 547 -9.26 -13.26 12.25
N GLU A 548 -10.43 -13.61 12.81
CA GLU A 548 -10.95 -12.99 14.04
C GLU A 548 -10.10 -13.32 15.27
N SER A 549 -9.58 -14.52 15.37
CA SER A 549 -8.68 -14.90 16.46
C SER A 549 -7.47 -13.98 16.52
N ILE A 550 -6.91 -13.59 15.35
CA ILE A 550 -5.77 -12.67 15.28
C ILE A 550 -6.18 -11.27 15.75
N THR A 551 -7.27 -10.70 15.22
CA THR A 551 -7.66 -9.32 15.57
C THR A 551 -8.11 -9.21 17.02
N LYS A 552 -8.90 -10.17 17.53
CA LYS A 552 -9.36 -10.18 18.90
C LYS A 552 -8.23 -10.43 19.90
N ALA A 553 -7.25 -11.28 19.56
CA ALA A 553 -6.04 -11.43 20.37
C ALA A 553 -5.22 -10.15 20.43
N GLY A 554 -5.17 -9.38 19.32
CA GLY A 554 -4.57 -8.04 19.31
C GLY A 554 -5.31 -7.05 20.21
N GLN A 555 -6.65 -7.03 20.12
CA GLN A 555 -7.47 -6.21 21.01
C GLN A 555 -7.25 -6.59 22.49
N LEU A 556 -7.20 -7.88 22.82
CA LEU A 556 -6.91 -8.35 24.17
C LEU A 556 -5.52 -7.89 24.64
N SER A 557 -4.50 -8.04 23.81
CA SER A 557 -3.11 -7.73 24.15
C SER A 557 -2.95 -6.24 24.52
N ILE A 558 -3.53 -5.32 23.75
CA ILE A 558 -3.39 -3.89 24.01
C ILE A 558 -4.26 -3.43 25.18
N ARG A 559 -5.50 -3.92 25.32
CA ARG A 559 -6.39 -3.59 26.45
C ARG A 559 -5.90 -4.18 27.77
N TRP A 560 -5.29 -5.38 27.74
CA TRP A 560 -4.62 -5.96 28.91
C TRP A 560 -3.50 -5.06 29.40
N MET A 561 -2.65 -4.61 28.48
CA MET A 561 -1.52 -3.73 28.82
C MET A 561 -2.01 -2.36 29.32
N GLU A 562 -3.03 -1.78 28.71
CA GLU A 562 -3.67 -0.54 29.17
C GLU A 562 -4.11 -0.64 30.63
N LYS A 563 -4.82 -1.71 30.99
CA LYS A 563 -5.28 -1.94 32.37
C LYS A 563 -4.10 -2.10 33.33
N LYS A 564 -3.15 -2.98 33.01
CA LYS A 564 -1.97 -3.24 33.86
C LYS A 564 -1.10 -2.00 34.05
N MET A 565 -0.91 -1.20 33.02
CA MET A 565 -0.13 0.04 33.09
C MET A 565 -0.83 1.08 33.98
N ASN A 566 -2.14 1.26 33.84
CA ASN A 566 -2.91 2.15 34.70
C ASN A 566 -2.87 1.71 36.18
N GLU A 567 -3.03 0.42 36.47
CA GLU A 567 -2.91 -0.13 37.81
C GLU A 567 -1.51 0.14 38.39
N HIS A 568 -0.45 -0.09 37.61
CA HIS A 568 0.93 0.13 38.02
C HIS A 568 1.22 1.60 38.34
N LEU A 569 0.80 2.51 37.44
CA LEU A 569 1.03 3.94 37.61
C LEU A 569 0.21 4.53 38.75
N ASN A 570 -1.05 4.07 38.96
CA ASN A 570 -1.84 4.47 40.12
C ASN A 570 -1.16 4.06 41.44
N LYS A 571 -0.59 2.86 41.49
CA LYS A 571 0.18 2.42 42.65
C LYS A 571 1.46 3.25 42.86
N LEU A 572 2.20 3.51 41.78
CA LEU A 572 3.44 4.29 41.79
C LEU A 572 3.21 5.73 42.26
N PHE A 573 2.17 6.38 41.76
CA PHE A 573 1.86 7.78 42.04
C PHE A 573 0.90 7.96 43.23
N LYS A 574 0.49 6.86 43.87
CA LYS A 574 -0.46 6.86 44.99
C LYS A 574 -1.78 7.57 44.63
N THR A 575 -2.31 7.28 43.42
CA THR A 575 -3.61 7.75 42.92
C THR A 575 -4.59 6.59 42.88
N VAL A 576 -5.87 6.89 42.71
CA VAL A 576 -6.93 5.89 42.59
C VAL A 576 -7.77 6.21 41.36
N GLY A 577 -7.87 5.25 40.42
CA GLY A 577 -8.73 5.38 39.26
C GLY A 577 -8.28 6.42 38.23
N GLU A 578 -7.06 6.95 38.33
CA GLU A 578 -6.53 7.87 37.31
C GLU A 578 -6.14 7.10 36.04
N ASP A 579 -6.56 7.60 34.89
CA ASP A 579 -6.20 7.04 33.59
C ASP A 579 -4.97 7.76 33.05
N TYR A 580 -3.83 7.10 33.12
CA TYR A 580 -2.54 7.59 32.60
C TYR A 580 -2.31 7.23 31.12
N VAL A 581 -3.07 6.29 30.57
CA VAL A 581 -3.00 5.89 29.16
C VAL A 581 -3.91 6.80 28.35
N ILE A 582 -3.33 7.79 27.68
CA ILE A 582 -4.05 8.80 26.89
C ILE A 582 -4.80 8.17 25.74
N ALA A 583 -4.14 7.26 25.01
CA ALA A 583 -4.65 6.65 23.79
C ALA A 583 -4.02 5.28 23.56
N CYS A 584 -4.75 4.41 22.86
CA CYS A 584 -4.23 3.18 22.24
C CYS A 584 -4.68 3.14 20.78
N ASP A 585 -3.80 2.67 19.89
CA ASP A 585 -4.13 2.48 18.49
C ASP A 585 -3.48 1.20 17.97
N THR A 586 -4.26 0.15 17.84
CA THR A 586 -3.87 -1.15 17.29
C THR A 586 -2.76 -1.84 18.07
N ASP A 587 -1.54 -1.35 17.97
CA ASP A 587 -0.30 -1.86 18.54
C ASP A 587 0.45 -0.83 19.40
N SER A 588 -0.01 0.42 19.41
CA SER A 588 0.63 1.53 20.11
C SER A 588 -0.15 1.96 21.34
N MET A 589 0.57 2.30 22.43
CA MET A 589 0.04 2.86 23.66
C MET A 589 0.76 4.15 24.01
N TYR A 590 0.02 5.21 24.36
CA TYR A 590 0.53 6.54 24.71
C TYR A 590 0.24 6.85 26.15
N ILE A 591 1.28 7.19 26.94
CA ILE A 591 1.21 7.36 28.38
C ILE A 591 1.65 8.78 28.76
N LYS A 592 0.90 9.45 29.64
CA LYS A 592 1.29 10.74 30.23
C LYS A 592 2.19 10.53 31.46
N PHE A 593 3.44 11.00 31.34
CA PHE A 593 4.45 10.94 32.41
C PHE A 593 4.72 12.30 33.06
N GLY A 594 3.90 13.34 32.80
CA GLY A 594 4.06 14.65 33.42
C GLY A 594 4.23 14.57 34.95
N LYS A 595 3.37 13.78 35.60
CA LYS A 595 3.45 13.59 37.07
C LYS A 595 4.77 12.93 37.53
N LEU A 596 5.33 12.01 36.76
CA LEU A 596 6.64 11.40 37.04
C LEU A 596 7.75 12.45 36.94
N VAL A 597 7.68 13.29 35.90
CA VAL A 597 8.65 14.38 35.70
C VAL A 597 8.56 15.41 36.84
N ASP A 598 7.35 15.84 37.24
CA ASP A 598 7.13 16.76 38.33
C ASP A 598 7.68 16.24 39.66
N MET A 599 7.61 14.94 39.91
CA MET A 599 8.16 14.32 41.12
C MET A 599 9.68 14.31 41.18
N VAL A 600 10.36 14.27 40.04
CA VAL A 600 11.82 14.10 39.94
C VAL A 600 12.51 15.44 39.66
N PHE A 601 11.92 16.29 38.86
CA PHE A 601 12.49 17.57 38.39
C PHE A 601 11.68 18.74 38.90
N LYS A 602 12.31 19.59 39.71
CA LYS A 602 11.70 20.84 40.16
C LYS A 602 11.64 21.92 39.09
N ASP A 603 12.60 21.89 38.18
CA ASP A 603 12.69 22.77 37.01
C ASP A 603 12.68 21.92 35.75
N GLN A 604 11.72 22.16 34.85
CA GLN A 604 11.50 21.40 33.61
C GLN A 604 12.14 22.06 32.39
N THR A 605 13.06 23.00 32.56
CA THR A 605 13.70 23.72 31.45
C THR A 605 14.74 22.90 30.70
N ASP A 606 15.42 21.97 31.39
CA ASP A 606 16.40 21.08 30.76
C ASP A 606 15.73 19.82 30.17
N HIS A 607 15.13 19.98 29.00
CA HIS A 607 14.42 18.88 28.30
C HIS A 607 15.30 17.67 28.01
N GLN A 608 16.60 17.88 27.72
CA GLN A 608 17.49 16.74 27.39
C GLN A 608 17.75 15.84 28.60
N LYS A 609 17.89 16.41 29.81
CA LYS A 609 18.02 15.63 31.04
C LYS A 609 16.76 14.83 31.33
N ILE A 610 15.57 15.43 31.13
CA ILE A 610 14.31 14.76 31.33
C ILE A 610 14.14 13.61 30.33
N VAL A 611 14.46 13.84 29.05
CA VAL A 611 14.41 12.79 28.00
C VAL A 611 15.34 11.62 28.34
N ASN A 612 16.56 11.88 28.76
CA ASN A 612 17.51 10.84 29.16
C ASN A 612 17.02 10.05 30.38
N PHE A 613 16.41 10.74 31.36
CA PHE A 613 15.79 10.09 32.50
C PHE A 613 14.62 9.20 32.11
N LEU A 614 13.70 9.69 31.28
CA LEU A 614 12.54 8.94 30.80
C LEU A 614 12.99 7.74 29.95
N ASP A 615 13.99 7.92 29.07
CA ASP A 615 14.55 6.85 28.26
C ASP A 615 15.07 5.70 29.14
N LYS A 616 15.89 6.05 30.14
CA LYS A 616 16.42 5.07 31.12
C LYS A 616 15.32 4.43 31.96
N ALA A 617 14.33 5.21 32.42
CA ALA A 617 13.20 4.68 33.17
C ALA A 617 12.37 3.70 32.36
N CYS A 618 12.17 3.99 31.05
CA CYS A 618 11.47 3.07 30.14
C CYS A 618 12.25 1.76 29.98
N GLU A 619 13.55 1.82 29.71
CA GLU A 619 14.39 0.64 29.49
C GLU A 619 14.53 -0.22 30.77
N GLU A 620 14.80 0.40 31.93
CA GLU A 620 15.12 -0.32 33.15
C GLU A 620 13.90 -0.72 34.01
N LYS A 621 12.76 -0.04 33.85
CA LYS A 621 11.58 -0.25 34.71
C LYS A 621 10.32 -0.60 33.96
N PHE A 622 9.94 0.19 32.94
CA PHE A 622 8.64 -0.01 32.27
C PHE A 622 8.68 -1.16 31.27
N GLU A 623 9.72 -1.31 30.44
CA GLU A 623 9.81 -2.45 29.51
C GLU A 623 9.87 -3.80 30.23
N PRO A 624 10.65 -3.99 31.30
CA PRO A 624 10.62 -5.23 32.09
C PRO A 624 9.25 -5.50 32.75
N PHE A 625 8.54 -4.45 33.20
CA PHE A 625 7.19 -4.56 33.71
C PHE A 625 6.21 -5.02 32.62
N ILE A 626 6.30 -4.44 31.42
CA ILE A 626 5.50 -4.80 30.25
C ILE A 626 5.75 -6.27 29.86
N ASP A 627 7.03 -6.69 29.79
CA ASP A 627 7.40 -8.08 29.49
C ASP A 627 6.74 -9.04 30.48
N LYS A 628 6.79 -8.73 31.79
CA LYS A 628 6.14 -9.55 32.83
C LYS A 628 4.61 -9.60 32.67
N CYS A 629 3.97 -8.51 32.27
CA CYS A 629 2.53 -8.49 32.04
C CYS A 629 2.13 -9.34 30.83
N TYR A 630 2.96 -9.39 29.78
CA TYR A 630 2.72 -10.27 28.64
C TYR A 630 3.03 -11.74 28.95
N GLU A 631 3.99 -12.03 29.83
CA GLU A 631 4.19 -13.39 30.36
C GLU A 631 2.95 -13.85 31.15
N GLU A 632 2.38 -12.98 32.00
CA GLU A 632 1.13 -13.27 32.72
C GLU A 632 -0.03 -13.53 31.76
N LEU A 633 -0.18 -12.72 30.69
CA LEU A 633 -1.21 -12.94 29.68
C LEU A 633 -1.02 -14.26 28.94
N ALA A 634 0.21 -14.60 28.58
CA ALA A 634 0.52 -15.85 27.90
C ALA A 634 0.18 -17.09 28.77
N LEU A 635 0.49 -17.03 30.05
CA LEU A 635 0.10 -18.06 31.03
C LEU A 635 -1.42 -18.14 31.21
N TYR A 636 -2.08 -16.96 31.30
CA TYR A 636 -3.51 -16.86 31.48
C TYR A 636 -4.32 -17.47 30.34
N THR A 637 -3.86 -17.29 29.09
CA THR A 637 -4.50 -17.87 27.88
C THR A 637 -3.96 -19.24 27.51
N ASN A 638 -3.10 -19.84 28.31
CA ASN A 638 -2.36 -21.06 28.00
C ASN A 638 -1.69 -21.01 26.63
N SER A 639 -1.07 -19.86 26.29
CA SER A 639 -0.46 -19.62 24.98
C SER A 639 0.61 -20.66 24.62
N TYR A 640 0.78 -20.95 23.32
CA TYR A 640 1.81 -21.86 22.82
C TYR A 640 3.21 -21.38 23.19
N GLN A 641 3.46 -20.08 23.01
CA GLN A 641 4.72 -19.40 23.39
C GLN A 641 4.41 -17.95 23.77
N GLN A 642 5.25 -17.31 24.57
CA GLN A 642 5.24 -15.87 24.75
C GLN A 642 6.03 -15.18 23.64
N LYS A 643 5.40 -14.36 22.80
CA LYS A 643 6.00 -13.67 21.68
C LYS A 643 5.80 -12.14 21.69
N MET A 644 4.90 -11.62 22.53
CA MET A 644 4.65 -10.18 22.59
C MET A 644 5.86 -9.44 23.14
N LYS A 645 6.31 -8.44 22.38
CA LYS A 645 7.39 -7.52 22.75
C LYS A 645 6.94 -6.09 22.43
N MET A 646 6.80 -5.29 23.45
CA MET A 646 6.46 -3.87 23.34
C MET A 646 7.67 -3.04 23.76
N LYS A 647 8.05 -2.10 22.91
CA LYS A 647 9.23 -1.26 23.11
C LYS A 647 8.87 0.20 23.09
N ARG A 648 9.64 1.01 23.82
CA ARG A 648 9.51 2.45 23.78
C ARG A 648 9.82 2.96 22.36
N GLU A 649 8.88 3.70 21.76
CA GLU A 649 9.02 4.28 20.43
C GLU A 649 9.42 5.77 20.51
N ALA A 650 8.59 6.63 21.13
CA ALA A 650 8.83 8.06 21.15
C ALA A 650 8.76 8.64 22.57
N ILE A 651 9.57 9.68 22.83
CA ILE A 651 9.48 10.53 24.02
C ILE A 651 9.25 11.96 23.52
N ALA A 652 8.11 12.55 23.91
CA ALA A 652 7.70 13.89 23.56
C ALA A 652 7.49 14.74 24.81
N ASN A 653 7.92 16.00 24.78
CA ASN A 653 7.64 16.91 25.89
C ASN A 653 6.19 17.39 25.92
N LYS A 654 5.52 17.39 24.76
CA LYS A 654 4.11 17.76 24.60
C LYS A 654 3.42 16.85 23.57
N GLY A 655 2.14 16.54 23.83
CA GLY A 655 1.25 15.89 22.91
C GLY A 655 -0.14 16.51 22.92
N ILE A 656 -0.81 16.59 21.77
CA ILE A 656 -2.17 17.09 21.64
C ILE A 656 -2.99 16.05 20.89
N TRP A 657 -4.13 15.64 21.47
CA TRP A 657 -5.12 14.76 20.85
C TRP A 657 -6.41 15.53 20.59
N THR A 658 -6.90 15.44 19.35
CA THR A 658 -8.19 16.01 18.94
C THR A 658 -9.26 14.93 18.71
N GLY A 659 -8.87 13.65 18.63
CA GLY A 659 -9.76 12.52 18.42
C GLY A 659 -9.02 11.23 18.10
N LYS A 660 -9.76 10.15 17.85
CA LYS A 660 -9.18 8.86 17.43
C LYS A 660 -8.31 9.02 16.20
N LYS A 661 -7.08 8.54 16.25
CA LYS A 661 -6.08 8.62 15.18
C LYS A 661 -5.75 10.06 14.74
N HIS A 662 -6.02 11.06 15.60
CA HIS A 662 -5.72 12.46 15.33
C HIS A 662 -4.91 13.04 16.49
N TYR A 663 -3.59 13.10 16.31
CA TYR A 663 -2.68 13.64 17.34
C TYR A 663 -1.41 14.27 16.77
N ILE A 664 -0.77 15.06 17.60
CA ILE A 664 0.50 15.74 17.33
C ILE A 664 1.41 15.54 18.54
N LEU A 665 2.65 15.10 18.32
CA LEU A 665 3.69 14.95 19.33
C LEU A 665 4.90 15.81 18.99
N ASN A 666 5.46 16.48 19.99
CA ASN A 666 6.72 17.22 19.90
C ASN A 666 7.87 16.33 20.41
N VAL A 667 8.45 15.52 19.52
CA VAL A 667 9.31 14.38 19.85
C VAL A 667 10.77 14.79 19.99
N TYR A 668 11.39 14.48 21.13
CA TYR A 668 12.81 14.65 21.41
C TYR A 668 13.64 13.38 21.23
N ASN A 669 13.03 12.19 21.36
CA ASN A 669 13.69 10.90 21.13
C ASN A 669 12.73 9.96 20.40
N ASN A 670 13.22 9.32 19.34
CA ASN A 670 12.46 8.32 18.59
C ASN A 670 13.32 7.07 18.36
N GLU A 671 12.89 5.93 18.86
CA GLU A 671 13.60 4.63 18.76
C GLU A 671 15.09 4.72 19.19
N GLY A 672 15.40 5.51 20.25
CA GLY A 672 16.76 5.70 20.76
C GLY A 672 17.57 6.80 20.05
N VAL A 673 17.01 7.45 19.02
CA VAL A 673 17.63 8.61 18.35
C VAL A 673 17.14 9.89 19.01
N SER A 674 18.04 10.59 19.71
CA SER A 674 17.75 11.89 20.33
C SER A 674 17.94 13.04 19.36
N TYR A 675 17.04 14.03 19.42
CA TYR A 675 17.06 15.23 18.62
C TYR A 675 17.43 16.44 19.49
N LYS A 676 18.30 17.32 19.00
CA LYS A 676 18.61 18.59 19.67
C LYS A 676 17.39 19.52 19.66
N GLU A 677 16.76 19.64 18.49
CA GLU A 677 15.48 20.33 18.31
C GLU A 677 14.40 19.29 18.10
N PRO A 678 13.22 19.44 18.73
CA PRO A 678 12.17 18.43 18.64
C PRO A 678 11.60 18.34 17.24
N LYS A 679 11.17 17.14 16.87
CA LYS A 679 10.49 16.88 15.59
C LYS A 679 9.01 16.63 15.82
N LEU A 680 8.16 17.24 14.99
CA LEU A 680 6.72 16.98 15.03
C LEU A 680 6.41 15.61 14.43
N LYS A 681 5.82 14.71 15.23
CA LYS A 681 5.18 13.46 14.78
C LYS A 681 3.67 13.69 14.76
N MET A 682 3.04 13.50 13.61
CA MET A 682 1.62 13.80 13.40
C MET A 682 0.92 12.61 12.80
N GLN A 683 -0.31 12.34 13.24
CA GLN A 683 -1.19 11.35 12.62
C GLN A 683 -2.60 11.93 12.45
N GLY A 684 -3.19 11.67 11.27
CA GLY A 684 -4.55 12.09 10.96
C GLY A 684 -4.75 13.60 10.78
N ILE A 685 -3.75 14.41 11.08
CA ILE A 685 -3.80 15.87 10.97
C ILE A 685 -3.73 16.30 9.50
N GLU A 686 -4.39 17.38 9.16
CA GLU A 686 -4.48 17.92 7.79
C GLU A 686 -3.10 18.23 7.19
N ALA A 687 -2.10 18.55 7.99
CA ALA A 687 -0.72 18.79 7.55
C ALA A 687 -0.08 17.59 6.81
N VAL A 688 -0.50 16.36 7.12
CA VAL A 688 0.03 15.13 6.52
C VAL A 688 -0.96 14.43 5.59
N ARG A 689 -2.20 14.95 5.47
CA ARG A 689 -3.21 14.36 4.60
C ARG A 689 -3.00 14.75 3.14
N SER A 690 -3.03 13.78 2.26
CA SER A 690 -3.01 14.02 0.80
C SER A 690 -4.24 14.78 0.28
N SER A 691 -5.27 14.93 1.09
CA SER A 691 -6.50 15.64 0.76
C SER A 691 -6.48 17.14 1.12
N THR A 692 -5.39 17.63 1.75
CA THR A 692 -5.18 19.02 2.08
C THR A 692 -4.39 19.71 0.96
N PRO A 693 -4.75 20.93 0.55
CA PRO A 693 -3.99 21.70 -0.44
C PRO A 693 -2.51 21.83 -0.06
N SER A 694 -1.62 21.79 -1.05
CA SER A 694 -0.16 21.80 -0.82
C SER A 694 0.30 23.03 -0.03
N ALA A 695 -0.16 24.22 -0.37
CA ALA A 695 0.15 25.44 0.36
C ALA A 695 -0.27 25.36 1.83
N CYS A 696 -1.47 24.80 2.11
CA CYS A 696 -1.98 24.74 3.47
C CYS A 696 -1.25 23.71 4.35
N ARG A 697 -0.71 22.63 3.79
CA ARG A 697 0.08 21.67 4.57
C ARG A 697 1.29 22.31 5.22
N ASP A 698 2.00 23.15 4.51
CA ASP A 698 3.16 23.89 5.05
C ASP A 698 2.75 24.94 6.06
N TYR A 699 1.64 25.66 5.81
CA TYR A 699 1.09 26.61 6.78
C TYR A 699 0.66 25.91 8.07
N ILE A 700 -0.01 24.75 7.97
CA ILE A 700 -0.41 23.96 9.16
C ILE A 700 0.83 23.49 9.92
N LYS A 701 1.85 22.93 9.25
CA LYS A 701 3.08 22.49 9.93
C LYS A 701 3.76 23.60 10.72
N LYS A 702 3.88 24.79 10.12
CA LYS A 702 4.45 25.97 10.81
C LYS A 702 3.57 26.45 11.95
N ALA A 703 2.23 26.48 11.76
CA ALA A 703 1.28 26.81 12.83
C ALA A 703 1.40 25.84 14.00
N LEU A 704 1.53 24.53 13.73
CA LEU A 704 1.73 23.52 14.77
C LEU A 704 3.05 23.72 15.52
N GLY A 705 4.10 24.16 14.87
CA GLY A 705 5.35 24.58 15.52
C GLY A 705 5.13 25.73 16.54
N VAL A 706 4.33 26.72 16.15
CA VAL A 706 3.95 27.83 17.04
C VAL A 706 3.06 27.34 18.19
N ILE A 707 2.07 26.50 17.91
CA ILE A 707 1.17 25.92 18.94
C ILE A 707 1.96 25.11 19.99
N MET A 708 3.00 24.39 19.56
CA MET A 708 3.81 23.59 20.49
C MET A 708 4.80 24.41 21.32
N ASN A 709 5.34 25.48 20.78
CA ASN A 709 6.47 26.18 21.40
C ASN A 709 6.25 27.68 21.65
N GLY A 710 5.20 28.29 21.08
CA GLY A 710 4.89 29.70 21.14
C GLY A 710 3.62 30.04 21.92
N THR A 711 3.05 31.20 21.58
CA THR A 711 1.87 31.80 22.22
C THR A 711 0.68 31.91 21.27
N GLN A 712 -0.52 32.18 21.81
CA GLN A 712 -1.73 32.40 21.01
C GLN A 712 -1.58 33.63 20.09
N ASP A 713 -0.98 34.72 20.57
CA ASP A 713 -0.81 35.95 19.76
C ASP A 713 0.14 35.75 18.59
N GLU A 714 1.20 34.96 18.78
CA GLU A 714 2.10 34.55 17.69
C GLU A 714 1.37 33.71 16.64
N LEU A 715 0.48 32.82 17.09
CA LEU A 715 -0.35 32.02 16.18
C LEU A 715 -1.31 32.89 15.36
N ILE A 716 -2.04 33.81 16.01
CA ILE A 716 -2.97 34.73 15.34
C ILE A 716 -2.21 35.58 14.30
N SER A 717 -1.04 36.13 14.70
CA SER A 717 -0.20 36.92 13.79
C SER A 717 0.32 36.09 12.62
N TYR A 718 0.58 34.81 12.84
CA TYR A 718 0.98 33.87 11.78
C TYR A 718 -0.17 33.58 10.81
N ILE A 719 -1.40 33.36 11.31
CA ILE A 719 -2.61 33.14 10.49
C ILE A 719 -2.84 34.35 9.55
N GLU A 720 -2.78 35.57 10.09
CA GLU A 720 -2.97 36.81 9.30
C GLU A 720 -1.95 36.92 8.16
N ARG A 721 -0.68 36.69 8.45
CA ARG A 721 0.38 36.71 7.41
C ARG A 721 0.17 35.63 6.36
N SER A 722 -0.17 34.42 6.78
CA SER A 722 -0.42 33.31 5.87
C SER A 722 -1.61 33.57 4.92
N LYS A 723 -2.65 34.30 5.39
CA LYS A 723 -3.79 34.70 4.59
C LYS A 723 -3.36 35.58 3.40
N VAL A 724 -2.52 36.57 3.64
CA VAL A 724 -2.00 37.45 2.59
C VAL A 724 -1.18 36.70 1.55
N GLU A 725 -0.38 35.72 1.97
CA GLU A 725 0.39 34.89 1.06
C GLU A 725 -0.50 33.93 0.26
N PHE A 726 -1.51 33.36 0.90
CA PHE A 726 -2.43 32.40 0.30
C PHE A 726 -3.21 33.00 -0.89
N TYR A 727 -3.66 34.25 -0.79
CA TYR A 727 -4.38 34.94 -1.86
C TYR A 727 -3.57 35.16 -3.15
N LYS A 728 -2.25 34.97 -3.10
CA LYS A 728 -1.35 35.09 -4.26
C LYS A 728 -1.04 33.73 -4.90
N LYS A 729 -1.53 32.64 -4.33
CA LYS A 729 -1.25 31.29 -4.82
C LYS A 729 -2.16 30.92 -5.99
N PRO A 730 -1.67 30.14 -6.96
CA PRO A 730 -2.49 29.63 -8.06
C PRO A 730 -3.51 28.59 -7.56
N PHE A 731 -4.51 28.30 -8.40
CA PHE A 731 -5.57 27.33 -8.13
C PHE A 731 -5.01 25.98 -7.67
N GLU A 732 -3.96 25.48 -8.31
CA GLU A 732 -3.35 24.17 -8.07
C GLU A 732 -2.83 24.00 -6.65
N ASP A 733 -2.37 25.09 -6.03
CA ASP A 733 -1.83 25.09 -4.67
C ASP A 733 -2.89 25.23 -3.58
N VAL A 734 -4.03 25.84 -3.93
CA VAL A 734 -5.10 26.15 -2.96
C VAL A 734 -6.30 25.21 -3.06
N ALA A 735 -6.47 24.48 -4.16
CA ALA A 735 -7.57 23.55 -4.37
C ALA A 735 -7.40 22.24 -3.61
N PHE A 736 -8.52 21.67 -3.14
CA PHE A 736 -8.56 20.42 -2.38
C PHE A 736 -8.37 19.19 -3.28
N PRO A 737 -7.34 18.38 -3.08
CA PRO A 737 -7.23 17.08 -3.74
C PRO A 737 -8.27 16.08 -3.20
N ARG A 738 -9.02 15.40 -4.09
CA ARG A 738 -9.96 14.32 -3.72
C ARG A 738 -10.03 13.28 -4.84
N SER A 739 -10.30 12.02 -4.46
CA SER A 739 -10.69 11.00 -5.45
C SER A 739 -12.18 11.05 -5.65
N VAL A 740 -12.62 11.01 -6.91
CA VAL A 740 -14.04 11.05 -7.27
C VAL A 740 -14.60 9.63 -7.27
N ARG A 741 -15.71 9.41 -6.56
CA ARG A 741 -16.45 8.16 -6.57
C ARG A 741 -17.95 8.42 -6.62
N GLY A 742 -18.65 7.66 -7.45
CA GLY A 742 -20.11 7.75 -7.60
C GLY A 742 -20.56 8.79 -8.62
N LEU A 743 -19.75 9.14 -9.63
CA LEU A 743 -20.16 10.02 -10.72
C LEU A 743 -21.45 9.52 -11.39
N SER A 744 -21.52 8.24 -11.77
CA SER A 744 -22.68 7.62 -12.38
C SER A 744 -23.93 7.65 -11.48
N LYS A 745 -23.75 7.47 -10.16
CA LYS A 745 -24.80 7.51 -9.16
C LYS A 745 -25.51 8.86 -9.11
N TYR A 746 -24.75 9.95 -9.28
CA TYR A 746 -25.26 11.32 -9.15
C TYR A 746 -25.48 12.03 -10.49
N TYR A 747 -25.06 11.44 -11.61
CA TYR A 747 -25.32 11.95 -12.96
C TYR A 747 -26.78 11.70 -13.36
N ASP A 748 -27.42 12.70 -13.96
CA ASP A 748 -28.78 12.60 -14.51
C ASP A 748 -28.77 12.92 -16.01
N SER A 749 -29.00 11.90 -16.83
CA SER A 749 -28.99 12.04 -18.30
C SER A 749 -30.05 13.03 -18.83
N ARG A 750 -31.15 13.26 -18.08
CA ARG A 750 -32.23 14.19 -18.48
C ARG A 750 -31.93 15.63 -18.10
N ASN A 751 -31.32 15.85 -16.94
CA ASN A 751 -31.06 17.17 -16.36
C ASN A 751 -29.55 17.51 -16.27
N GLY A 752 -28.68 16.68 -16.81
CA GLY A 752 -27.25 16.84 -16.73
C GLY A 752 -26.75 16.83 -15.27
N TYR A 753 -25.81 17.73 -14.92
CA TYR A 753 -25.27 17.84 -13.57
C TYR A 753 -26.24 18.36 -12.52
N ARG A 754 -27.42 18.88 -12.91
CA ARG A 754 -28.43 19.49 -12.00
C ARG A 754 -28.95 18.52 -10.92
N LYS A 755 -28.86 17.21 -11.12
CA LYS A 755 -29.13 16.25 -10.05
C LYS A 755 -28.13 16.37 -8.91
N ALA A 756 -26.89 16.77 -9.21
CA ALA A 756 -25.84 16.99 -8.25
C ALA A 756 -26.06 18.19 -7.32
N SER A 757 -27.01 19.08 -7.61
CA SER A 757 -27.36 20.18 -6.72
C SER A 757 -28.28 19.78 -5.56
N ARG A 758 -28.75 18.52 -5.51
CA ARG A 758 -29.59 18.00 -4.42
C ARG A 758 -28.78 17.70 -3.15
N ALA A 759 -29.45 17.77 -2.00
CA ALA A 759 -28.84 17.40 -0.72
C ALA A 759 -28.26 15.97 -0.75
N GLY A 760 -27.08 15.77 -0.15
CA GLY A 760 -26.41 14.47 -0.03
C GLY A 760 -25.39 14.15 -1.13
N VAL A 761 -25.21 14.98 -2.15
CA VAL A 761 -24.12 14.82 -3.11
C VAL A 761 -22.81 15.34 -2.52
N PRO A 762 -21.73 14.55 -2.47
CA PRO A 762 -20.44 15.05 -2.02
C PRO A 762 -19.95 16.22 -2.88
N ILE A 763 -19.41 17.25 -2.24
CA ILE A 763 -19.05 18.52 -2.91
C ILE A 763 -18.06 18.32 -4.08
N HIS A 764 -17.07 17.45 -3.92
CA HIS A 764 -16.08 17.14 -4.94
C HIS A 764 -16.68 16.37 -6.13
N VAL A 765 -17.70 15.53 -5.91
CA VAL A 765 -18.43 14.84 -6.99
C VAL A 765 -19.26 15.85 -7.78
N ARG A 766 -19.92 16.79 -7.08
CA ARG A 766 -20.64 17.88 -7.71
C ARG A 766 -19.71 18.74 -8.57
N ALA A 767 -18.54 19.11 -8.03
CA ALA A 767 -17.53 19.88 -8.75
C ALA A 767 -17.03 19.17 -10.04
N ALA A 768 -16.83 17.85 -9.98
CA ALA A 768 -16.46 17.04 -11.13
C ALA A 768 -17.58 16.96 -12.19
N LEU A 769 -18.83 16.84 -11.76
CA LEU A 769 -19.98 16.85 -12.69
C LEU A 769 -20.16 18.21 -13.39
N VAL A 770 -19.87 19.31 -12.70
CA VAL A 770 -19.82 20.67 -13.31
C VAL A 770 -18.73 20.75 -14.37
N HIS A 771 -17.52 20.25 -14.09
CA HIS A 771 -16.43 20.17 -15.05
C HIS A 771 -16.87 19.42 -16.32
N ASN A 772 -17.36 18.19 -16.18
CA ASN A 772 -17.80 17.38 -17.32
C ASN A 772 -18.92 18.03 -18.12
N HIS A 773 -19.82 18.73 -17.45
CA HIS A 773 -20.86 19.50 -18.11
C HIS A 773 -20.29 20.66 -18.95
N LEU A 774 -19.31 21.40 -18.40
CA LEU A 774 -18.68 22.52 -19.13
C LEU A 774 -17.87 22.01 -20.33
N VAL A 775 -17.11 20.94 -20.19
CA VAL A 775 -16.39 20.31 -21.30
C VAL A 775 -17.35 20.01 -22.44
N LYS A 776 -18.46 19.34 -22.15
CA LYS A 776 -19.48 18.98 -23.16
C LYS A 776 -20.19 20.18 -23.76
N THR A 777 -20.64 21.14 -22.95
CA THR A 777 -21.45 22.28 -23.43
C THR A 777 -20.62 23.30 -24.20
N LYS A 778 -19.35 23.47 -23.83
CA LYS A 778 -18.42 24.34 -24.54
C LYS A 778 -17.67 23.62 -25.69
N LYS A 779 -17.95 22.34 -25.93
CA LYS A 779 -17.30 21.50 -26.94
C LYS A 779 -15.77 21.48 -26.81
N LEU A 780 -15.29 21.31 -25.58
CA LEU A 780 -13.87 21.31 -25.25
C LEU A 780 -13.27 19.88 -25.13
N ASP A 781 -14.00 18.87 -25.58
CA ASP A 781 -13.60 17.45 -25.48
C ASP A 781 -12.22 17.16 -26.13
N SER A 782 -11.79 18.02 -27.06
CA SER A 782 -10.48 17.91 -27.72
C SER A 782 -9.32 18.51 -26.92
N THR A 783 -9.58 19.42 -25.99
CA THR A 783 -8.54 20.18 -25.28
C THR A 783 -8.57 19.96 -23.77
N VAL A 784 -9.71 19.58 -23.21
CA VAL A 784 -9.91 19.36 -21.78
C VAL A 784 -10.49 17.97 -21.56
N SER A 785 -9.75 17.12 -20.85
CA SER A 785 -10.21 15.76 -20.52
C SER A 785 -11.40 15.78 -19.58
N PRO A 786 -12.47 15.02 -19.84
CA PRO A 786 -13.50 14.75 -18.85
C PRO A 786 -12.90 14.07 -17.62
N ILE A 787 -13.54 14.24 -16.47
CA ILE A 787 -13.19 13.57 -15.22
C ILE A 787 -13.91 12.22 -15.16
N TYR A 788 -13.16 11.15 -14.89
CA TYR A 788 -13.66 9.79 -14.80
C TYR A 788 -13.75 9.28 -13.36
N GLU A 789 -14.50 8.18 -13.18
CA GLU A 789 -14.64 7.50 -11.87
C GLU A 789 -13.28 7.04 -11.35
N GLY A 790 -13.01 7.29 -10.06
CA GLY A 790 -11.75 6.89 -9.42
C GLY A 790 -10.60 7.87 -9.60
N GLU A 791 -10.71 8.84 -10.50
CA GLU A 791 -9.66 9.84 -10.71
C GLU A 791 -9.46 10.76 -9.50
N LYS A 792 -8.24 11.26 -9.36
CA LYS A 792 -7.91 12.33 -8.42
C LYS A 792 -8.10 13.68 -9.10
N ILE A 793 -8.89 14.52 -8.45
CA ILE A 793 -9.18 15.89 -8.88
C ILE A 793 -8.70 16.88 -7.83
N LYS A 794 -8.58 18.14 -8.25
CA LYS A 794 -8.47 19.31 -7.37
C LYS A 794 -9.74 20.15 -7.50
N PHE A 795 -10.42 20.45 -6.39
CA PHE A 795 -11.62 21.30 -6.40
C PHE A 795 -11.44 22.52 -5.51
N ALA A 796 -12.06 23.63 -5.91
CA ALA A 796 -12.10 24.84 -5.12
C ALA A 796 -13.53 25.43 -5.06
N TYR A 797 -13.76 26.23 -4.03
CA TYR A 797 -14.97 27.02 -3.90
C TYR A 797 -14.92 28.21 -4.87
N LEU A 798 -16.11 28.60 -5.34
CA LEU A 798 -16.30 29.77 -6.23
C LEU A 798 -17.21 30.79 -5.57
N THR A 799 -16.90 32.05 -5.74
CA THR A 799 -17.75 33.17 -5.37
C THR A 799 -19.02 33.22 -6.26
N MET A 800 -20.11 33.71 -5.69
CA MET A 800 -21.38 33.86 -6.39
C MET A 800 -21.73 35.36 -6.51
N PRO A 801 -22.37 35.81 -7.62
CA PRO A 801 -22.75 35.06 -8.82
C PRO A 801 -21.57 34.80 -9.76
N ASN A 802 -21.59 33.68 -10.48
CA ASN A 802 -20.56 33.33 -11.48
C ASN A 802 -21.24 32.69 -12.73
N PRO A 803 -20.52 32.53 -13.86
CA PRO A 803 -21.09 32.06 -15.13
C PRO A 803 -21.63 30.63 -15.09
N VAL A 804 -21.20 29.80 -14.14
CA VAL A 804 -21.61 28.38 -14.03
C VAL A 804 -22.76 28.19 -13.02
N HIS A 805 -23.15 29.24 -12.29
CA HIS A 805 -24.20 29.20 -11.25
C HIS A 805 -23.98 28.12 -10.20
N GLU A 806 -22.70 27.75 -9.93
CA GLU A 806 -22.31 26.76 -8.95
C GLU A 806 -21.20 27.33 -8.05
N ASN A 807 -21.22 26.97 -6.77
CA ASN A 807 -20.23 27.47 -5.81
C ASN A 807 -18.96 26.61 -5.70
N VAL A 808 -18.80 25.64 -6.61
CA VAL A 808 -17.61 24.75 -6.65
C VAL A 808 -17.28 24.37 -8.08
N PHE A 809 -16.00 24.09 -8.31
CA PHE A 809 -15.48 23.60 -9.57
C PHE A 809 -14.27 22.68 -9.32
N ALA A 810 -14.03 21.74 -10.23
CA ALA A 810 -12.92 20.80 -10.14
C ALA A 810 -12.20 20.65 -11.49
N THR A 811 -10.93 20.23 -11.41
CA THR A 811 -10.14 19.84 -12.58
C THR A 811 -9.14 18.73 -12.20
N THR A 812 -8.63 18.01 -13.19
CA THR A 812 -7.56 17.00 -13.00
C THR A 812 -6.14 17.60 -13.14
N GLY A 813 -6.03 18.84 -13.59
CA GLY A 813 -4.78 19.56 -13.83
C GLY A 813 -4.92 21.04 -13.49
N PRO A 814 -4.17 21.90 -14.18
CA PRO A 814 -4.34 23.36 -14.13
C PRO A 814 -5.77 23.77 -14.45
N LEU A 815 -6.18 24.91 -13.91
CA LEU A 815 -7.52 25.45 -14.21
C LEU A 815 -7.58 25.87 -15.69
N PRO A 816 -8.42 25.25 -16.54
CA PRO A 816 -8.49 25.60 -17.96
C PRO A 816 -8.97 27.01 -18.16
N LYS A 817 -8.17 27.85 -18.82
CA LYS A 817 -8.49 29.26 -19.11
C LYS A 817 -9.80 29.43 -19.89
N GLN A 818 -10.15 28.44 -20.73
CA GLN A 818 -11.37 28.40 -21.54
C GLN A 818 -12.65 28.45 -20.70
N PHE A 819 -12.56 28.10 -19.42
CA PHE A 819 -13.70 28.19 -18.50
C PHE A 819 -13.91 29.59 -17.96
N GLY A 820 -12.85 30.42 -17.85
CA GLY A 820 -12.91 31.80 -17.35
C GLY A 820 -13.30 31.89 -15.88
N LEU A 821 -12.88 30.91 -15.06
CA LEU A 821 -13.29 30.79 -13.66
C LEU A 821 -12.23 31.29 -12.67
N GLU A 822 -11.02 31.67 -13.09
CA GLU A 822 -9.91 32.06 -12.22
C GLU A 822 -10.29 33.23 -11.29
N LYS A 823 -11.00 34.24 -11.79
CA LYS A 823 -11.42 35.41 -11.02
C LYS A 823 -12.56 35.16 -10.02
N TYR A 824 -13.17 33.99 -10.10
CA TYR A 824 -14.26 33.58 -9.21
C TYR A 824 -13.82 32.65 -8.10
N ILE A 825 -12.52 32.32 -7.98
CA ILE A 825 -12.02 31.49 -6.87
C ILE A 825 -12.29 32.22 -5.56
N ASP A 826 -13.00 31.54 -4.65
CA ASP A 826 -13.31 32.06 -3.32
C ASP A 826 -12.14 31.76 -2.35
N TYR A 827 -11.10 32.57 -2.41
CA TYR A 827 -9.91 32.42 -1.56
C TYR A 827 -10.24 32.55 -0.06
N GLU A 828 -11.27 33.30 0.33
CA GLU A 828 -11.67 33.45 1.74
C GLU A 828 -12.20 32.12 2.28
N THR A 829 -13.21 31.56 1.62
CA THR A 829 -13.78 30.25 1.99
C THR A 829 -12.72 29.15 1.85
N GLN A 830 -11.87 29.24 0.84
CA GLN A 830 -10.83 28.25 0.60
C GLN A 830 -9.80 28.24 1.73
N PHE A 831 -9.34 29.43 2.18
CA PHE A 831 -8.40 29.58 3.28
C PHE A 831 -8.99 29.14 4.62
N ASP A 832 -10.22 29.56 4.91
CA ASP A 832 -10.89 29.13 6.15
C ASP A 832 -11.01 27.59 6.22
N LYS A 833 -11.54 26.96 5.18
CA LYS A 833 -11.75 25.52 5.14
C LYS A 833 -10.46 24.69 5.11
N ALA A 834 -9.43 25.19 4.43
CA ALA A 834 -8.19 24.43 4.23
C ALA A 834 -7.15 24.63 5.34
N PHE A 835 -7.17 25.76 6.04
CA PHE A 835 -6.17 26.11 7.03
C PHE A 835 -6.78 26.51 8.40
N VAL A 836 -7.69 27.49 8.44
CA VAL A 836 -8.15 28.06 9.73
C VAL A 836 -9.00 27.07 10.50
N GLU A 837 -9.97 26.41 9.86
CA GLU A 837 -10.86 25.44 10.50
C GLU A 837 -10.08 24.22 11.10
N PRO A 838 -9.12 23.60 10.39
CA PRO A 838 -8.21 22.61 10.98
C PRO A 838 -7.45 23.12 12.20
N ILE A 839 -6.88 24.32 12.14
CA ILE A 839 -6.15 24.90 13.28
C ILE A 839 -7.09 25.20 14.44
N ARG A 840 -8.26 25.76 14.16
CA ARG A 840 -9.31 26.03 15.18
C ARG A 840 -9.68 24.77 15.95
N THR A 841 -9.83 23.64 15.24
CA THR A 841 -10.12 22.34 15.89
C THR A 841 -9.01 21.92 16.84
N ILE A 842 -7.75 22.19 16.52
CA ILE A 842 -6.60 21.84 17.36
C ILE A 842 -6.49 22.78 18.58
N VAL A 843 -6.62 24.09 18.38
CA VAL A 843 -6.40 25.05 19.47
C VAL A 843 -7.57 25.13 20.45
N ASN A 844 -8.79 24.83 20.01
CA ASN A 844 -9.96 24.81 20.88
C ASN A 844 -9.81 23.82 22.05
N VAL A 845 -9.12 22.68 21.83
CA VAL A 845 -8.86 21.70 22.92
C VAL A 845 -7.84 22.22 23.95
N MET A 846 -7.15 23.33 23.63
CA MET A 846 -6.20 24.02 24.51
C MET A 846 -6.80 25.29 25.14
N GLY A 847 -8.02 25.65 24.78
CA GLY A 847 -8.64 26.92 25.20
C GLY A 847 -8.13 28.16 24.46
N TRP A 848 -7.43 27.98 23.31
CA TRP A 848 -6.98 29.09 22.48
C TRP A 848 -8.00 29.40 21.37
N THR A 849 -7.91 30.61 20.80
CA THR A 849 -8.69 31.05 19.66
C THR A 849 -7.81 31.31 18.43
N THR A 850 -8.41 31.31 17.23
CA THR A 850 -7.75 31.68 15.97
C THR A 850 -8.02 33.13 15.56
N GLU A 851 -8.78 33.86 16.35
CA GLU A 851 -9.24 35.23 16.05
C GLU A 851 -8.79 36.19 17.16
N LYS A 852 -8.45 37.42 16.80
CA LYS A 852 -8.25 38.49 17.80
C LYS A 852 -9.55 38.74 18.55
N ALA A 853 -9.47 38.87 19.86
CA ALA A 853 -10.58 39.33 20.63
C ALA A 853 -11.07 40.65 20.03
N SER A 854 -12.30 40.70 19.54
CA SER A 854 -12.93 41.94 19.16
C SER A 854 -13.13 42.72 20.45
N SER A 855 -12.42 43.85 20.64
CA SER A 855 -12.74 44.81 21.70
C SER A 855 -14.19 45.25 21.45
N THR A 856 -15.08 44.74 22.31
CA THR A 856 -16.45 45.25 22.34
C THR A 856 -16.42 46.67 22.92
N LEU A 857 -17.37 47.50 22.49
CA LEU A 857 -17.52 48.85 23.05
C LEU A 857 -17.63 48.83 24.57
N ASP A 858 -18.07 47.71 25.19
CA ASP A 858 -18.13 47.49 26.61
C ASP A 858 -16.75 47.44 27.29
N ASP A 859 -15.67 46.99 26.59
CA ASP A 859 -14.29 47.00 27.08
C ASP A 859 -13.69 48.41 27.12
N PHE A 860 -14.30 49.37 26.43
CA PHE A 860 -13.91 50.79 26.43
C PHE A 860 -14.65 51.61 27.48
N PHE A 861 -15.76 51.13 28.02
CA PHE A 861 -16.64 51.83 28.97
C PHE A 861 -16.83 51.10 30.29
N GLY A 862 -16.07 50.03 30.53
CA GLY A 862 -16.04 49.33 31.84
C GLY A 862 -15.31 50.18 32.87
N ASP A 863 -15.98 50.54 33.92
CA ASP A 863 -15.61 51.36 35.09
C ASP A 863 -14.28 51.02 35.76
#